data_9cba81a6284525d8a56ba6faaf8ffc1d
#
_entry.id   9cba81a6284525d8a56ba6faaf8ffc1d
#
_cell.length_a   1.000
_cell.length_b   1.000
_cell.length_c   1.000
_cell.angle_alpha   90.00
_cell.angle_beta   90.00
_cell.angle_gamma   90.00
#
_symmetry.space_group_name_H-M   'P 1'
#
loop_
_entity.id
_entity.type
_entity.pdbx_description
1 polymer ?
#
loop_
_entity_poly.entity_id
_entity_poly.type
_entity_poly.pdbx_seq_one_letter_code
_entity_poly.pdbx_strand_id
1 'polypeptide(L)'
;MADENSNGTDLPEQNDERAEHSMEPISPQANEQLVLDDNRVAHTDIQKEMRQSYLDYAISVIVERALPDVRDGMKPVHRRIVYAMYDGGYRPDRGYSKCARPVADVMGNYHPHGDAAIYDSLVRMAQPWSMRYTLVDGQGNFGSAGDDPPAAMRYTECRMMPLAMEMVRDIDKDTVDFVPNYDGRTQEPTVLPARFPNLLANGSSGIAVGMATNIPPHNMRELAEGVHWTLDHPEASREELLNALIGIIKGPDFPTGATILGHKGIEQAYRTGRGLITMRAVVNTEEIKGRMCLVVTELPYQVNPDRLAASIREGVRDGKIQGIADMRDETSGRTGQRLVLVLKRDAVPKVVLNNLYKHSQLQQTFGANMLALVDGVPRTLSLDAFIRHWVNHQLEVIERRTRYLKREAEERDHILQGLLKAMDAIDEVIRLIRSSQGREDARPKLMEFLDIDQVQADAILSMQLVRLANMERQKIIDEHEELMRKIADYNDILAKPERQRTIVGDELDEIVAKYGDERRTKILPYSGEMNVEDLIAEENVVVTVTHSGFIKRTKANEYRAQHRGGKGIKGAKLREDDVVDHFFLTSTHNWLLFFTNKGRVYRIKAYELPEGSRDSKGQHVANLLQFGPDETIQTVLSIPNYEVAKYLVLATRTGKVKKTALAEYDSPRQGGLIAVRLAADEETGEPTDELIGAALCNAADDIILVSKQGMSLKFAADNDQLRPMGRQTAGVQGMKFRGDDELLAMDVVPEDSKQDLLVVTNEGFAKRTAISEYRLQGRNGFGVKAVQLAEGRGSLVGALIVSEDDQVMAIMKSGKVIRSNVTEVKRTGRTTQGVTLAKPDKGDEIISIARNEETGEDEAETTDDTAAAASATTSPDTAENTPDTADSVASGSDSGAASDENVNNTDDEA
;
A
#
# COMPACT_ATOMS: atom_id res chain seq x y z
N MET A 1 -23.37 -5.49 58.05
CA MET A 1 -23.69 -6.91 58.03
C MET A 1 -22.58 -7.51 57.16
N ALA A 2 -21.45 -7.90 57.75
CA ALA A 2 -21.22 -9.21 58.36
C ALA A 2 -21.17 -10.29 57.25
N ASP A 3 -20.17 -11.12 57.03
CA ASP A 3 -19.00 -11.62 57.77
C ASP A 3 -18.12 -12.33 56.69
N GLU A 4 -16.81 -12.21 56.84
CA GLU A 4 -15.85 -13.23 57.34
C GLU A 4 -15.65 -14.52 56.54
N ASN A 5 -14.43 -14.76 56.11
CA ASN A 5 -13.45 -15.75 56.58
C ASN A 5 -12.28 -15.87 55.62
N SER A 6 -11.07 -15.43 55.92
CA SER A 6 -9.92 -16.08 56.57
C SER A 6 -9.44 -17.39 55.90
N ASN A 7 -8.19 -17.37 55.43
CA ASN A 7 -7.18 -18.37 55.79
C ASN A 7 -5.79 -17.86 55.44
N GLY A 8 -4.97 -17.83 56.50
CA GLY A 8 -3.59 -17.45 56.52
C GLY A 8 -2.66 -18.64 56.12
N THR A 9 -1.47 -18.26 55.73
CA THR A 9 -0.29 -19.11 55.83
C THR A 9 0.85 -18.27 56.35
N ASP A 10 1.30 -18.70 57.52
CA ASP A 10 2.42 -18.19 58.29
C ASP A 10 3.73 -18.22 57.49
N LEU A 11 4.52 -17.16 57.63
CA LEU A 11 5.97 -17.16 57.43
C LEU A 11 6.61 -16.57 58.72
N PRO A 12 7.77 -17.10 59.19
CA PRO A 12 8.26 -16.84 60.55
C PRO A 12 8.92 -15.47 60.68
N GLU A 13 8.59 -14.80 61.78
CA GLU A 13 9.24 -13.60 62.27
C GLU A 13 10.72 -13.88 62.61
N GLN A 14 11.65 -13.14 61.94
CA GLN A 14 13.01 -12.97 62.46
C GLN A 14 13.04 -11.71 63.35
N ASN A 15 13.29 -11.94 64.62
CA ASN A 15 13.60 -10.91 65.62
C ASN A 15 14.86 -10.16 65.20
N ASP A 16 14.74 -8.87 64.91
CA ASP A 16 15.85 -7.93 64.86
C ASP A 16 15.85 -7.13 66.19
N GLU A 17 16.74 -7.51 67.07
CA GLU A 17 17.09 -6.72 68.22
C GLU A 17 17.82 -5.46 67.79
N ARG A 18 17.08 -4.33 67.75
CA ARG A 18 17.70 -3.01 67.66
C ARG A 18 18.29 -2.64 68.96
N ALA A 19 19.65 -2.71 69.05
CA ALA A 19 20.40 -2.04 70.08
C ALA A 19 20.20 -0.52 69.97
N GLU A 20 19.47 0.06 70.90
CA GLU A 20 19.46 1.51 71.12
C GLU A 20 20.87 1.93 71.60
N HIS A 21 21.67 2.46 70.64
CA HIS A 21 22.82 3.28 70.97
C HIS A 21 22.31 4.70 71.23
N SER A 22 22.23 5.08 72.54
CA SER A 22 22.11 6.46 72.95
C SER A 22 23.29 7.27 72.43
N MET A 23 23.02 8.17 71.45
CA MET A 23 24.03 9.20 71.09
C MET A 23 24.17 10.17 72.29
N GLU A 24 25.30 10.13 72.91
CA GLU A 24 25.75 11.24 73.81
C GLU A 24 25.99 12.50 72.92
N PRO A 25 25.65 13.70 73.38
CA PRO A 25 25.88 14.91 72.64
C PRO A 25 27.37 15.18 72.52
N ILE A 26 27.87 15.23 71.29
CA ILE A 26 29.23 15.59 70.90
C ILE A 26 29.52 17.00 71.45
N SER A 27 30.56 17.11 72.33
CA SER A 27 30.94 18.37 72.91
C SER A 27 31.35 19.43 71.87
N PRO A 28 31.14 20.72 72.12
CA PRO A 28 31.46 21.80 71.19
C PRO A 28 32.93 21.88 70.75
N GLN A 29 33.86 21.18 71.40
CA GLN A 29 35.27 21.21 71.11
C GLN A 29 35.74 20.24 70.03
N ALA A 30 34.89 19.31 69.55
CA ALA A 30 35.21 18.45 68.40
C ALA A 30 34.90 19.12 67.09
N ASN A 31 34.16 20.20 67.12
CA ASN A 31 33.79 20.92 65.84
C ASN A 31 34.84 21.98 65.46
N GLU A 32 35.78 22.38 66.32
CA GLU A 32 36.80 23.37 65.94
C GLU A 32 38.02 22.76 65.20
N GLN A 33 38.22 21.45 65.23
CA GLN A 33 39.34 20.81 64.53
C GLN A 33 39.02 20.38 63.08
N LEU A 34 37.72 20.40 62.68
CA LEU A 34 37.30 20.12 61.36
C LEU A 34 37.21 21.36 60.42
N VAL A 35 37.45 22.56 61.01
CA VAL A 35 37.32 23.82 60.25
C VAL A 35 38.63 24.28 59.59
N LEU A 36 39.76 23.54 59.79
CA LEU A 36 41.06 24.01 59.28
C LEU A 36 41.41 23.55 57.84
N ASP A 37 40.51 22.84 57.10
CA ASP A 37 40.78 22.45 55.72
C ASP A 37 39.74 23.04 54.76
N ASP A 38 38.92 24.03 55.18
CA ASP A 38 37.80 24.60 54.48
C ASP A 38 38.15 25.49 53.26
N ASN A 39 39.44 25.76 53.04
CA ASN A 39 39.88 26.57 51.91
C ASN A 39 40.05 25.80 50.60
N ARG A 40 39.85 24.50 50.60
CA ARG A 40 39.93 23.62 49.41
C ARG A 40 38.61 22.95 49.01
N VAL A 41 37.58 23.07 49.80
CA VAL A 41 36.27 22.49 49.55
C VAL A 41 35.26 23.61 49.22
N ALA A 42 34.83 23.68 48.01
CA ALA A 42 33.74 24.57 47.60
C ALA A 42 32.39 24.00 48.03
N HIS A 43 31.70 24.67 48.94
CA HIS A 43 30.35 24.31 49.33
C HIS A 43 29.34 24.70 48.22
N THR A 44 28.78 23.74 47.56
CA THR A 44 27.75 23.95 46.55
C THR A 44 26.40 23.44 47.07
N ASP A 45 25.35 24.25 46.94
CA ASP A 45 24.00 23.82 47.27
C ASP A 45 23.58 22.69 46.28
N ILE A 46 23.26 21.54 46.83
CA ILE A 46 22.87 20.34 46.07
C ILE A 46 21.70 20.62 45.12
N GLN A 47 20.74 21.46 45.49
CA GLN A 47 19.61 21.84 44.63
C GLN A 47 20.06 22.68 43.43
N LYS A 48 21.03 23.56 43.65
CA LYS A 48 21.59 24.39 42.56
C LYS A 48 22.42 23.54 41.62
N GLU A 49 23.26 22.67 42.15
CA GLU A 49 24.11 21.76 41.37
C GLU A 49 23.26 20.77 40.57
N MET A 50 22.30 20.13 41.19
CA MET A 50 21.38 19.21 40.53
C MET A 50 20.58 19.93 39.42
N ARG A 51 20.11 21.13 39.62
CA ARG A 51 19.41 21.93 38.61
C ARG A 51 20.32 22.24 37.43
N GLN A 52 21.54 22.69 37.70
CA GLN A 52 22.49 23.04 36.66
C GLN A 52 22.89 21.81 35.84
N SER A 53 23.34 20.75 36.51
CA SER A 53 23.73 19.49 35.85
C SER A 53 22.58 18.87 35.03
N TYR A 54 21.35 18.95 35.54
CA TYR A 54 20.18 18.45 34.80
C TYR A 54 19.87 19.32 33.55
N LEU A 55 20.02 20.64 33.63
CA LEU A 55 19.87 21.55 32.51
C LEU A 55 20.93 21.28 31.42
N ASP A 56 22.19 21.15 31.84
CA ASP A 56 23.30 20.88 30.94
C ASP A 56 23.13 19.51 30.25
N TYR A 57 22.74 18.48 31.00
CA TYR A 57 22.38 17.19 30.44
C TYR A 57 21.19 17.28 29.47
N ALA A 58 20.12 18.00 29.83
CA ALA A 58 18.95 18.14 28.98
C ALA A 58 19.29 18.87 27.66
N ILE A 59 20.08 19.95 27.73
CA ILE A 59 20.53 20.70 26.56
C ILE A 59 21.39 19.82 25.66
N SER A 60 22.37 19.12 26.22
CA SER A 60 23.22 18.20 25.45
C SER A 60 22.40 17.08 24.76
N VAL A 61 21.44 16.46 25.46
CA VAL A 61 20.57 15.43 24.86
C VAL A 61 19.68 16.00 23.76
N ILE A 62 19.19 17.22 23.92
CA ILE A 62 18.32 17.88 22.92
C ILE A 62 19.13 18.27 21.68
N VAL A 63 20.22 19.02 21.86
CA VAL A 63 20.95 19.66 20.74
C VAL A 63 21.98 18.71 20.14
N GLU A 64 22.71 17.95 20.98
CA GLU A 64 23.87 17.18 20.53
C GLU A 64 23.60 15.70 20.32
N ARG A 65 22.35 15.22 20.51
CA ARG A 65 22.07 13.76 20.42
C ARG A 65 20.78 13.41 19.70
N ALA A 66 19.60 13.90 20.17
CA ALA A 66 18.33 13.29 19.83
C ALA A 66 17.62 13.95 18.64
N LEU A 67 17.79 15.26 18.44
CA LEU A 67 17.05 16.01 17.44
C LEU A 67 17.89 16.26 16.18
N PRO A 68 17.25 16.19 14.98
CA PRO A 68 17.91 16.55 13.72
C PRO A 68 17.92 18.06 13.51
N ASP A 69 18.95 18.58 12.80
CA ASP A 69 18.94 19.92 12.25
C ASP A 69 17.97 20.02 11.06
N VAL A 70 17.22 21.11 10.96
CA VAL A 70 16.20 21.29 9.91
C VAL A 70 16.79 21.35 8.51
N ARG A 71 18.05 21.84 8.38
CA ARG A 71 18.74 22.09 7.11
C ARG A 71 19.20 20.78 6.44
N ASP A 72 19.93 19.91 7.17
CA ASP A 72 20.50 18.66 6.61
C ASP A 72 19.76 17.41 7.05
N GLY A 73 18.86 17.51 8.04
CA GLY A 73 18.08 16.36 8.55
C GLY A 73 18.90 15.39 9.37
N MET A 74 20.11 15.74 9.76
CA MET A 74 21.00 14.84 10.46
C MET A 74 21.05 15.13 11.96
N LYS A 75 21.08 14.05 12.76
CA LYS A 75 21.55 14.12 14.13
C LYS A 75 23.08 14.18 14.12
N PRO A 76 23.72 14.67 15.19
CA PRO A 76 25.18 14.77 15.24
C PRO A 76 25.92 13.47 14.89
N VAL A 77 25.47 12.34 15.40
CA VAL A 77 26.09 11.03 15.08
C VAL A 77 25.99 10.68 13.60
N HIS A 78 24.84 10.93 12.95
CA HIS A 78 24.65 10.64 11.52
C HIS A 78 25.51 11.57 10.66
N ARG A 79 25.56 12.87 11.01
CA ARG A 79 26.39 13.87 10.32
C ARG A 79 27.87 13.47 10.38
N ARG A 80 28.34 13.10 11.58
CA ARG A 80 29.71 12.65 11.80
C ARG A 80 30.05 11.38 11.05
N ILE A 81 29.11 10.42 10.96
CA ILE A 81 29.33 9.19 10.16
C ILE A 81 29.45 9.54 8.67
N VAL A 82 28.52 10.32 8.11
CA VAL A 82 28.54 10.69 6.68
C VAL A 82 29.81 11.48 6.36
N TYR A 83 30.18 12.46 7.21
CA TYR A 83 31.39 13.25 7.01
C TYR A 83 32.68 12.41 7.14
N ALA A 84 32.80 11.57 8.18
CA ALA A 84 33.96 10.69 8.34
C ALA A 84 34.11 9.68 7.19
N MET A 85 33.00 9.17 6.65
CA MET A 85 33.05 8.31 5.47
C MET A 85 33.51 9.06 4.23
N TYR A 86 33.14 10.31 4.07
CA TYR A 86 33.62 11.16 2.97
C TYR A 86 35.11 11.50 3.12
N ASP A 87 35.52 11.96 4.29
CA ASP A 87 36.90 12.34 4.62
C ASP A 87 37.85 11.16 4.55
N GLY A 88 37.45 9.98 5.09
CA GLY A 88 38.18 8.71 5.02
C GLY A 88 38.18 8.05 3.64
N GLY A 89 37.46 8.64 2.64
CA GLY A 89 37.45 8.14 1.26
C GLY A 89 36.67 6.87 1.03
N TYR A 90 35.67 6.55 1.86
CA TYR A 90 34.75 5.40 1.69
C TYR A 90 33.65 5.69 0.66
N ARG A 91 34.06 6.08 -0.54
CA ARG A 91 33.19 6.61 -1.61
C ARG A 91 32.60 5.50 -2.48
N PRO A 92 31.48 5.75 -3.21
CA PRO A 92 30.82 4.76 -4.06
C PRO A 92 31.68 4.19 -5.18
N ASP A 93 32.64 4.99 -5.68
CA ASP A 93 33.58 4.62 -6.73
C ASP A 93 34.73 3.72 -6.23
N ARG A 94 34.80 3.46 -4.94
CA ARG A 94 35.79 2.63 -4.29
C ARG A 94 35.23 1.31 -3.82
N GLY A 95 36.15 0.35 -3.56
CA GLY A 95 35.77 -0.94 -2.97
C GLY A 95 35.20 -0.81 -1.56
N TYR A 96 34.45 -1.83 -1.14
CA TYR A 96 33.92 -1.90 0.22
C TYR A 96 35.04 -1.96 1.26
N SER A 97 34.80 -1.37 2.42
CA SER A 97 35.67 -1.42 3.60
C SER A 97 34.93 -2.06 4.78
N LYS A 98 35.64 -2.79 5.64
CA LYS A 98 35.04 -3.31 6.89
C LYS A 98 34.41 -2.16 7.68
N CYS A 99 33.18 -2.35 8.15
CA CYS A 99 32.45 -1.33 8.91
C CYS A 99 33.21 -0.86 10.18
N ALA A 100 34.08 -1.72 10.70
CA ALA A 100 34.97 -1.37 11.82
C ALA A 100 35.89 -0.18 11.51
N ARG A 101 36.24 0.09 10.24
CA ARG A 101 37.10 1.22 9.86
C ARG A 101 36.41 2.55 10.01
N PRO A 102 35.30 2.85 9.27
CA PRO A 102 34.59 4.11 9.44
C PRO A 102 34.06 4.30 10.88
N VAL A 103 33.67 3.22 11.58
CA VAL A 103 33.28 3.32 12.98
C VAL A 103 34.46 3.81 13.87
N ALA A 104 35.66 3.28 13.65
CA ALA A 104 36.87 3.71 14.38
C ALA A 104 37.25 5.17 14.05
N ASP A 105 37.14 5.58 12.77
CA ASP A 105 37.41 6.96 12.33
C ASP A 105 36.41 7.95 12.98
N VAL A 106 35.13 7.59 13.03
CA VAL A 106 34.09 8.39 13.68
C VAL A 106 34.38 8.53 15.18
N MET A 107 34.66 7.39 15.84
CA MET A 107 34.89 7.36 17.29
C MET A 107 36.16 8.12 17.68
N GLY A 108 37.22 7.96 16.89
CA GLY A 108 38.51 8.58 17.19
C GLY A 108 38.58 10.08 16.90
N ASN A 109 37.91 10.52 15.85
CA ASN A 109 38.06 11.91 15.38
C ASN A 109 36.88 12.82 15.68
N TYR A 110 35.65 12.29 15.80
CA TYR A 110 34.45 13.15 15.81
C TYR A 110 33.45 12.86 16.94
N HIS A 111 33.25 11.58 17.33
CA HIS A 111 32.14 11.19 18.21
C HIS A 111 32.65 10.36 19.40
N PRO A 112 32.93 10.95 20.57
CA PRO A 112 33.57 10.28 21.72
C PRO A 112 32.56 9.41 22.50
N HIS A 113 31.91 8.44 21.81
CA HIS A 113 30.94 7.52 22.40
C HIS A 113 31.25 6.08 21.96
N GLY A 114 30.53 5.09 22.56
CA GLY A 114 30.78 3.67 22.29
C GLY A 114 30.60 3.30 20.81
N ASP A 115 31.45 2.43 20.32
CA ASP A 115 31.50 1.90 18.96
C ASP A 115 30.20 1.21 18.54
N ALA A 116 29.51 0.52 19.46
CA ALA A 116 28.22 -0.12 19.20
C ALA A 116 27.16 0.90 18.79
N ALA A 117 27.05 2.06 19.45
CA ALA A 117 26.06 3.09 19.11
C ALA A 117 26.34 3.72 17.73
N ILE A 118 27.60 3.90 17.38
CA ILE A 118 28.03 4.39 16.07
C ILE A 118 27.69 3.35 15.00
N TYR A 119 28.04 2.08 15.26
CA TYR A 119 27.75 0.99 14.33
C TYR A 119 26.25 0.80 14.09
N ASP A 120 25.42 0.81 15.14
CA ASP A 120 23.95 0.70 15.00
C ASP A 120 23.37 1.85 14.18
N SER A 121 23.92 3.06 14.31
CA SER A 121 23.51 4.22 13.52
C SER A 121 23.92 4.06 12.04
N LEU A 122 25.13 3.58 11.77
CA LEU A 122 25.61 3.26 10.43
C LEU A 122 24.75 2.17 9.77
N VAL A 123 24.47 1.10 10.51
CA VAL A 123 23.62 -0.01 10.04
C VAL A 123 22.24 0.48 9.62
N ARG A 124 21.60 1.32 10.43
CA ARG A 124 20.28 1.89 10.10
C ARG A 124 20.28 2.68 8.79
N MET A 125 21.37 3.40 8.50
CA MET A 125 21.49 4.15 7.23
C MET A 125 21.65 3.24 6.01
N ALA A 126 21.95 1.94 6.20
CA ALA A 126 22.04 0.93 5.14
C ALA A 126 20.75 0.10 4.97
N GLN A 127 19.80 0.19 5.92
CA GLN A 127 18.61 -0.67 5.93
C GLN A 127 17.47 -0.09 5.09
N PRO A 128 17.03 -0.77 4.00
CA PRO A 128 15.99 -0.27 3.10
C PRO A 128 14.57 -0.29 3.71
N TRP A 129 14.36 -0.98 4.84
CA TRP A 129 13.11 -0.94 5.61
C TRP A 129 13.09 0.16 6.69
N SER A 130 14.26 0.72 7.03
CA SER A 130 14.42 1.81 8.01
C SER A 130 14.46 3.18 7.33
N MET A 131 15.14 3.28 6.18
CA MET A 131 15.34 4.52 5.41
C MET A 131 14.59 4.44 4.09
N ARG A 132 13.88 5.52 3.74
CA ARG A 132 13.22 5.61 2.42
C ARG A 132 14.25 5.71 1.28
N TYR A 133 15.35 6.43 1.54
CA TYR A 133 16.51 6.58 0.68
C TYR A 133 17.77 6.29 1.50
N THR A 134 18.39 5.14 1.29
CA THR A 134 19.56 4.70 2.05
C THR A 134 20.79 5.56 1.73
N LEU A 135 21.62 5.82 2.73
CA LEU A 135 22.83 6.63 2.60
C LEU A 135 24.11 5.79 2.67
N VAL A 136 24.02 4.56 3.15
CA VAL A 136 25.13 3.61 3.24
C VAL A 136 24.83 2.41 2.37
N ASP A 137 25.79 2.01 1.54
CA ASP A 137 25.80 0.79 0.76
C ASP A 137 26.52 -0.29 1.58
N GLY A 138 25.74 -1.27 2.07
CA GLY A 138 26.20 -2.32 2.96
C GLY A 138 26.35 -3.66 2.25
N GLN A 139 27.44 -4.38 2.53
CA GLN A 139 27.67 -5.74 2.07
C GLN A 139 27.81 -6.69 3.26
N GLY A 140 27.00 -7.76 3.27
CA GLY A 140 26.93 -8.73 4.36
C GLY A 140 25.58 -8.70 5.08
N ASN A 141 25.55 -9.19 6.33
CA ASN A 141 24.33 -9.21 7.13
C ASN A 141 24.18 -7.91 7.93
N PHE A 142 23.26 -7.05 7.50
CA PHE A 142 22.86 -5.81 8.19
C PHE A 142 21.55 -5.97 9.00
N GLY A 143 21.21 -7.20 9.38
CA GLY A 143 19.99 -7.50 10.11
C GLY A 143 18.78 -7.74 9.19
N SER A 144 17.61 -7.90 9.79
CA SER A 144 16.32 -8.00 9.12
C SER A 144 15.35 -6.92 9.63
N ALA A 145 14.18 -6.83 9.00
CA ALA A 145 13.08 -6.01 9.54
C ALA A 145 12.50 -6.64 10.84
N GLY A 146 12.81 -7.92 11.08
CA GLY A 146 12.47 -8.69 12.28
C GLY A 146 13.45 -8.50 13.42
N ASP A 147 13.67 -9.58 14.19
CA ASP A 147 14.51 -9.58 15.37
C ASP A 147 15.97 -9.98 15.08
N ASP A 148 16.34 -10.30 13.83
CA ASP A 148 17.72 -10.65 13.51
C ASP A 148 18.64 -9.43 13.61
N PRO A 149 19.66 -9.46 14.48
CA PRO A 149 20.61 -8.37 14.60
C PRO A 149 21.60 -8.37 13.42
N PRO A 150 22.24 -7.23 13.15
CA PRO A 150 23.34 -7.19 12.20
C PRO A 150 24.53 -8.03 12.70
N ALA A 151 25.32 -8.58 11.77
CA ALA A 151 26.56 -9.22 12.11
C ALA A 151 27.55 -8.19 12.68
N ALA A 152 28.50 -8.62 13.50
CA ALA A 152 29.50 -7.73 14.07
C ALA A 152 30.28 -6.97 12.99
N MET A 153 30.66 -5.70 13.26
CA MET A 153 31.26 -4.76 12.31
C MET A 153 32.58 -5.25 11.66
N ARG A 154 33.25 -6.27 12.25
CA ARG A 154 34.42 -6.92 11.66
C ARG A 154 34.09 -7.82 10.47
N TYR A 155 32.82 -8.25 10.32
CA TYR A 155 32.37 -9.10 9.20
C TYR A 155 31.72 -8.28 8.11
N THR A 156 30.86 -7.31 8.47
CA THR A 156 30.17 -6.45 7.51
C THR A 156 31.10 -5.46 6.84
N GLU A 157 30.73 -5.06 5.64
CA GLU A 157 31.48 -4.08 4.85
C GLU A 157 30.52 -2.97 4.39
N CYS A 158 31.04 -1.76 4.22
CA CYS A 158 30.25 -0.63 3.78
C CYS A 158 31.04 0.36 2.93
N ARG A 159 30.31 1.21 2.24
CA ARG A 159 30.75 2.44 1.57
C ARG A 159 29.56 3.40 1.50
N MET A 160 29.80 4.64 1.12
CA MET A 160 28.69 5.59 0.90
C MET A 160 27.84 5.18 -0.30
N MET A 161 26.53 5.40 -0.20
CA MET A 161 25.67 5.37 -1.38
C MET A 161 25.96 6.58 -2.28
N PRO A 162 25.73 6.48 -3.60
CA PRO A 162 25.87 7.63 -4.50
C PRO A 162 25.03 8.84 -4.07
N LEU A 163 23.83 8.62 -3.51
CA LEU A 163 22.98 9.69 -2.97
C LEU A 163 23.61 10.39 -1.76
N ALA A 164 24.36 9.66 -0.91
CA ALA A 164 25.04 10.25 0.23
C ALA A 164 26.14 11.25 -0.17
N MET A 165 26.72 11.11 -1.37
CA MET A 165 27.65 12.09 -1.91
C MET A 165 26.99 13.46 -2.16
N GLU A 166 25.67 13.48 -2.44
CA GLU A 166 24.93 14.74 -2.61
C GLU A 166 24.68 15.47 -1.26
N MET A 167 24.84 14.76 -0.13
CA MET A 167 24.81 15.40 1.19
C MET A 167 26.06 16.22 1.50
N VAL A 168 27.21 15.80 0.97
CA VAL A 168 28.55 16.39 1.25
C VAL A 168 29.16 17.09 0.04
N ARG A 169 28.44 17.18 -1.06
CA ARG A 169 28.96 17.79 -2.30
C ARG A 169 29.33 19.25 -2.07
N ASP A 170 30.51 19.64 -2.55
CA ASP A 170 31.05 20.97 -2.40
C ASP A 170 31.33 21.42 -0.94
N ILE A 171 31.45 20.49 0.02
CA ILE A 171 31.73 20.79 1.43
C ILE A 171 33.11 21.41 1.62
N ASP A 172 34.03 21.14 0.71
CA ASP A 172 35.40 21.68 0.63
C ASP A 172 35.48 23.11 0.05
N LYS A 173 34.33 23.68 -0.36
CA LYS A 173 34.23 24.98 -0.98
C LYS A 173 33.63 26.06 -0.05
N ASP A 174 33.94 26.00 1.22
CA ASP A 174 33.47 26.95 2.25
C ASP A 174 31.92 27.12 2.27
N THR A 175 31.18 26.07 1.95
CA THR A 175 29.71 26.11 1.85
C THR A 175 29.02 26.09 3.20
N VAL A 176 29.67 25.51 4.21
CA VAL A 176 29.18 25.39 5.60
C VAL A 176 30.28 25.72 6.60
N ASP A 177 29.88 26.05 7.84
CA ASP A 177 30.84 26.34 8.90
C ASP A 177 31.41 25.06 9.51
N PHE A 178 32.68 25.13 9.85
CA PHE A 178 33.41 24.10 10.59
C PHE A 178 33.74 24.60 11.99
N VAL A 179 33.68 23.67 12.94
CA VAL A 179 34.06 23.91 14.34
C VAL A 179 35.09 22.85 14.77
N PRO A 180 35.93 23.21 15.76
CA PRO A 180 36.83 22.21 16.34
C PRO A 180 36.03 20.99 16.86
N ASN A 181 36.58 19.78 16.65
CA ASN A 181 36.04 18.57 17.24
C ASN A 181 36.17 18.56 18.77
N TYR A 182 35.72 17.49 19.41
CA TYR A 182 35.74 17.38 20.91
C TYR A 182 37.12 17.52 21.58
N ASP A 183 38.23 17.26 20.89
CA ASP A 183 39.61 17.39 21.42
C ASP A 183 40.40 18.53 20.75
N GLY A 184 39.80 19.30 19.83
CA GLY A 184 40.40 20.44 19.14
C GLY A 184 41.47 20.08 18.12
N ARG A 185 41.67 18.80 17.78
CA ARG A 185 42.71 18.36 16.83
C ARG A 185 42.29 18.41 15.36
N THR A 186 41.02 18.21 15.10
CA THR A 186 40.43 18.25 13.77
C THR A 186 39.22 19.18 13.77
N GLN A 187 38.63 19.39 12.60
CA GLN A 187 37.41 20.18 12.46
C GLN A 187 36.27 19.28 11.95
N GLU A 188 35.06 19.57 12.40
CA GLU A 188 33.85 18.92 11.91
C GLU A 188 32.82 19.95 11.40
N PRO A 189 32.01 19.62 10.39
CA PRO A 189 31.00 20.53 9.87
C PRO A 189 29.84 20.66 10.87
N THR A 190 29.36 21.90 11.06
CA THR A 190 28.19 22.18 11.89
C THR A 190 26.89 21.63 11.24
N VAL A 191 26.83 21.62 9.91
CA VAL A 191 25.75 21.14 9.07
C VAL A 191 26.31 20.66 7.74
N LEU A 192 25.63 19.76 7.03
CA LEU A 192 26.04 19.36 5.67
C LEU A 192 25.37 20.23 4.61
N PRO A 193 25.98 20.40 3.42
CA PRO A 193 25.37 21.12 2.30
C PRO A 193 24.00 20.56 1.86
N ALA A 194 23.80 19.24 1.91
CA ALA A 194 22.53 18.51 1.77
C ALA A 194 21.66 18.99 0.59
N ARG A 195 22.11 18.70 -0.66
CA ARG A 195 21.48 19.15 -1.91
C ARG A 195 20.07 18.62 -2.17
N PHE A 196 19.50 17.80 -1.29
CA PHE A 196 18.11 17.39 -1.29
C PHE A 196 17.52 17.47 0.13
N PRO A 197 16.21 17.66 0.29
CA PRO A 197 15.58 17.86 1.60
C PRO A 197 15.52 16.55 2.41
N ASN A 198 16.70 16.09 2.88
CA ASN A 198 16.89 14.80 3.52
C ASN A 198 15.99 14.59 4.74
N LEU A 199 15.73 15.63 5.54
CA LEU A 199 14.88 15.50 6.72
C LEU A 199 13.45 15.06 6.36
N LEU A 200 12.88 15.61 5.31
CA LEU A 200 11.57 15.18 4.83
C LEU A 200 11.65 13.89 3.99
N ALA A 201 12.71 13.71 3.20
CA ALA A 201 12.87 12.52 2.36
C ALA A 201 13.00 11.23 3.19
N ASN A 202 13.80 11.24 4.26
CA ASN A 202 14.06 10.08 5.12
C ASN A 202 13.31 10.09 6.45
N GLY A 203 12.83 11.26 6.87
CA GLY A 203 12.26 11.41 8.20
C GLY A 203 13.31 11.34 9.32
N SER A 204 12.86 11.44 10.55
CA SER A 204 13.70 11.25 11.74
C SER A 204 12.85 10.92 12.95
N SER A 205 13.33 10.04 13.82
CA SER A 205 12.70 9.76 15.12
C SER A 205 13.73 9.86 16.25
N GLY A 206 13.36 10.44 17.40
CA GLY A 206 14.26 10.59 18.53
C GLY A 206 13.54 11.00 19.80
N ILE A 207 14.09 10.57 20.92
CA ILE A 207 13.55 10.86 22.26
C ILE A 207 14.60 11.69 23.02
N ALA A 208 14.23 12.92 23.36
CA ALA A 208 15.03 13.83 24.16
C ALA A 208 14.42 14.03 25.56
N VAL A 209 15.01 14.88 26.37
CA VAL A 209 14.45 15.24 27.68
C VAL A 209 13.26 16.17 27.49
N GLY A 210 12.08 15.73 27.93
CA GLY A 210 10.86 16.52 27.87
C GLY A 210 10.22 16.66 26.48
N MET A 211 10.83 16.11 25.39
CA MET A 211 10.32 16.19 24.03
C MET A 211 10.77 15.00 23.19
N ALA A 212 10.06 14.76 22.10
CA ALA A 212 10.40 13.73 21.12
C ALA A 212 10.15 14.23 19.71
N THR A 213 10.91 13.76 18.75
CA THR A 213 10.66 13.99 17.32
C THR A 213 10.23 12.69 16.66
N ASN A 214 9.28 12.78 15.70
CA ASN A 214 8.86 11.67 14.86
C ASN A 214 8.36 12.23 13.52
N ILE A 215 9.30 12.47 12.62
CA ILE A 215 9.06 13.06 11.29
C ILE A 215 8.95 11.92 10.30
N PRO A 216 7.84 11.79 9.55
CA PRO A 216 7.67 10.73 8.57
C PRO A 216 8.48 11.00 7.30
N PRO A 217 8.93 9.97 6.58
CA PRO A 217 9.56 10.09 5.28
C PRO A 217 8.54 10.41 4.17
N HIS A 218 9.04 11.02 3.07
CA HIS A 218 8.23 11.44 1.92
C HIS A 218 8.87 11.06 0.59
N ASN A 219 8.08 11.05 -0.48
CA ASN A 219 8.56 10.78 -1.81
C ASN A 219 9.39 11.97 -2.36
N MET A 220 10.57 11.68 -2.92
CA MET A 220 11.51 12.71 -3.38
C MET A 220 10.97 13.53 -4.56
N ARG A 221 10.19 12.92 -5.47
CA ARG A 221 9.57 13.63 -6.60
C ARG A 221 8.54 14.65 -6.12
N GLU A 222 7.68 14.25 -5.17
CA GLU A 222 6.69 15.16 -4.58
C GLU A 222 7.37 16.30 -3.79
N LEU A 223 8.46 15.99 -3.08
CA LEU A 223 9.23 17.02 -2.38
C LEU A 223 9.86 18.02 -3.34
N ALA A 224 10.44 17.54 -4.44
CA ALA A 224 11.03 18.40 -5.46
C ALA A 224 10.00 19.31 -6.13
N GLU A 225 8.83 18.77 -6.48
CA GLU A 225 7.73 19.57 -7.04
C GLU A 225 7.28 20.65 -6.04
N GLY A 226 7.22 20.34 -4.75
CA GLY A 226 6.93 21.32 -3.69
C GLY A 226 8.03 22.37 -3.51
N VAL A 227 9.30 21.99 -3.66
CA VAL A 227 10.43 22.93 -3.65
C VAL A 227 10.38 23.86 -4.86
N HIS A 228 10.15 23.34 -6.08
CA HIS A 228 10.00 24.14 -7.29
C HIS A 228 8.88 25.18 -7.13
N TRP A 229 7.73 24.77 -6.64
CA TRP A 229 6.65 25.70 -6.36
C TRP A 229 7.09 26.85 -5.42
N THR A 230 7.88 26.50 -4.38
CA THR A 230 8.40 27.49 -3.42
C THR A 230 9.42 28.44 -4.05
N LEU A 231 10.29 27.94 -4.95
CA LEU A 231 11.30 28.73 -5.66
C LEU A 231 10.66 29.69 -6.67
N ASP A 232 9.57 29.26 -7.32
CA ASP A 232 8.82 30.04 -8.31
C ASP A 232 7.95 31.12 -7.67
N HIS A 233 7.56 30.94 -6.39
CA HIS A 233 6.68 31.85 -5.67
C HIS A 233 7.31 32.38 -4.37
N PRO A 234 8.44 33.12 -4.45
CA PRO A 234 9.19 33.60 -3.27
C PRO A 234 8.37 34.53 -2.38
N GLU A 235 7.42 35.28 -2.98
CA GLU A 235 6.56 36.26 -2.28
C GLU A 235 5.27 35.64 -1.73
N ALA A 236 5.05 34.32 -1.94
CA ALA A 236 3.84 33.65 -1.46
C ALA A 236 3.71 33.74 0.06
N SER A 237 2.50 34.03 0.51
CA SER A 237 2.18 34.01 1.92
C SER A 237 2.36 32.60 2.50
N ARG A 238 2.50 32.51 3.81
CA ARG A 238 2.63 31.22 4.49
C ARG A 238 1.45 30.29 4.19
N GLU A 239 0.24 30.81 4.18
CA GLU A 239 -0.97 30.01 3.98
C GLU A 239 -1.11 29.53 2.53
N GLU A 240 -0.79 30.38 1.55
CA GLU A 240 -0.76 30.01 0.13
C GLU A 240 0.25 28.90 -0.12
N LEU A 241 1.49 29.05 0.37
CA LEU A 241 2.52 28.04 0.25
C LEU A 241 2.08 26.73 0.91
N LEU A 242 1.58 26.76 2.14
CA LEU A 242 1.17 25.57 2.86
C LEU A 242 0.02 24.82 2.13
N ASN A 243 -0.95 25.55 1.58
CA ASN A 243 -2.05 24.96 0.82
C ASN A 243 -1.57 24.35 -0.50
N ALA A 244 -0.64 24.98 -1.20
CA ALA A 244 -0.01 24.43 -2.40
C ALA A 244 0.78 23.16 -2.08
N LEU A 245 1.62 23.20 -1.05
CA LEU A 245 2.41 22.04 -0.62
C LEU A 245 1.56 20.85 -0.18
N ILE A 246 0.42 21.05 0.50
CA ILE A 246 -0.52 19.98 0.86
C ILE A 246 -1.13 19.34 -0.39
N GLY A 247 -1.35 20.11 -1.45
CA GLY A 247 -1.83 19.59 -2.74
C GLY A 247 -0.79 18.77 -3.51
N ILE A 248 0.46 19.16 -3.43
CA ILE A 248 1.60 18.57 -4.15
C ILE A 248 2.12 17.35 -3.38
N ILE A 249 2.50 17.52 -2.12
CA ILE A 249 3.04 16.48 -1.25
C ILE A 249 1.87 15.75 -0.61
N LYS A 250 1.41 14.68 -1.28
CA LYS A 250 0.16 13.97 -0.95
C LYS A 250 0.14 13.38 0.46
N GLY A 251 1.30 13.03 1.02
CA GLY A 251 1.44 12.44 2.33
C GLY A 251 2.78 11.72 2.52
N PRO A 252 3.02 11.15 3.71
CA PRO A 252 4.18 10.30 3.95
C PRO A 252 4.29 9.16 2.95
N ASP A 253 5.53 8.76 2.66
CA ASP A 253 5.86 7.65 1.78
C ASP A 253 6.85 6.72 2.50
N PHE A 254 6.32 5.69 3.15
CA PHE A 254 7.08 4.81 4.03
C PHE A 254 7.89 3.78 3.25
N PRO A 255 9.12 3.44 3.69
CA PRO A 255 9.98 2.47 3.02
C PRO A 255 9.34 1.08 2.91
N THR A 256 8.48 0.70 3.86
CA THR A 256 7.78 -0.59 3.90
C THR A 256 6.47 -0.60 3.10
N GLY A 257 6.12 0.49 2.39
CA GLY A 257 4.86 0.62 1.66
C GLY A 257 3.67 0.80 2.59
N ALA A 258 2.78 -0.18 2.61
CA ALA A 258 1.52 -0.16 3.36
C ALA A 258 0.51 0.90 2.87
N THR A 259 -0.60 1.02 3.56
CA THR A 259 -1.69 1.91 3.17
C THR A 259 -2.00 2.90 4.29
N ILE A 260 -2.09 4.18 3.95
CA ILE A 260 -2.57 5.24 4.86
C ILE A 260 -4.07 5.41 4.68
N LEU A 261 -4.79 5.55 5.78
CA LEU A 261 -6.24 5.75 5.80
C LEU A 261 -6.59 7.20 6.07
N GLY A 262 -7.13 7.87 5.04
CA GLY A 262 -7.60 9.24 5.11
C GLY A 262 -6.52 10.31 5.10
N HIS A 263 -6.91 11.54 4.77
CA HIS A 263 -6.01 12.69 4.66
C HIS A 263 -5.96 13.55 5.92
N LYS A 264 -6.95 13.44 6.82
CA LYS A 264 -7.09 14.34 7.98
C LYS A 264 -5.86 14.38 8.88
N GLY A 265 -5.27 13.21 9.18
CA GLY A 265 -4.08 13.12 10.02
C GLY A 265 -2.84 13.71 9.34
N ILE A 266 -2.73 13.54 8.02
CA ILE A 266 -1.66 14.11 7.18
C ILE A 266 -1.77 15.64 7.19
N GLU A 267 -2.95 16.17 6.86
CA GLU A 267 -3.18 17.61 6.82
C GLU A 267 -2.93 18.26 8.18
N GLN A 268 -3.37 17.63 9.27
CA GLN A 268 -3.11 18.11 10.62
C GLN A 268 -1.60 18.16 10.90
N ALA A 269 -0.84 17.10 10.54
CA ALA A 269 0.61 17.07 10.70
C ALA A 269 1.29 18.19 9.90
N TYR A 270 0.88 18.42 8.66
CA TYR A 270 1.48 19.44 7.79
C TYR A 270 1.19 20.87 8.25
N ARG A 271 -0.02 21.13 8.78
CA ARG A 271 -0.40 22.48 9.26
C ARG A 271 0.17 22.81 10.63
N THR A 272 0.20 21.82 11.54
CA THR A 272 0.51 22.09 12.97
C THR A 272 1.81 21.45 13.43
N GLY A 273 2.45 20.64 12.61
CA GLY A 273 3.59 19.82 13.01
C GLY A 273 3.22 18.59 13.85
N ARG A 274 1.93 18.33 14.10
CA ARG A 274 1.46 17.17 14.87
C ARG A 274 0.24 16.56 14.21
N GLY A 275 0.22 15.22 14.07
CA GLY A 275 -0.92 14.52 13.48
C GLY A 275 -0.89 13.02 13.75
N LEU A 276 -2.05 12.39 13.68
CA LEU A 276 -2.22 10.96 13.83
C LEU A 276 -2.53 10.33 12.48
N ILE A 277 -1.58 9.58 11.92
CA ILE A 277 -1.65 8.97 10.59
C ILE A 277 -1.87 7.48 10.76
N THR A 278 -3.06 6.99 10.43
CA THR A 278 -3.38 5.57 10.54
C THR A 278 -2.85 4.82 9.34
N MET A 279 -2.05 3.79 9.59
CA MET A 279 -1.48 2.89 8.59
C MET A 279 -2.09 1.51 8.72
N ARG A 280 -2.28 0.84 7.58
CA ARG A 280 -2.68 -0.57 7.51
C ARG A 280 -1.74 -1.38 6.65
N ALA A 281 -1.51 -2.62 7.05
CA ALA A 281 -0.84 -3.63 6.25
C ALA A 281 -1.61 -3.91 4.94
N VAL A 282 -0.89 -4.28 3.90
CA VAL A 282 -1.48 -4.84 2.68
C VAL A 282 -1.66 -6.34 2.90
N VAL A 283 -2.91 -6.80 2.84
CA VAL A 283 -3.28 -8.19 3.09
C VAL A 283 -4.10 -8.71 1.92
N ASN A 284 -3.62 -9.75 1.25
CA ASN A 284 -4.30 -10.42 0.17
C ASN A 284 -4.97 -11.71 0.68
N THR A 285 -6.07 -12.09 0.05
CA THR A 285 -6.73 -13.36 0.33
C THR A 285 -6.35 -14.36 -0.76
N GLU A 286 -5.66 -15.44 -0.40
CA GLU A 286 -5.18 -16.48 -1.32
C GLU A 286 -5.70 -17.86 -0.88
N GLU A 287 -5.99 -18.72 -1.85
CA GLU A 287 -6.23 -20.13 -1.57
C GLU A 287 -4.94 -20.93 -1.73
N ILE A 288 -4.39 -21.43 -0.62
CA ILE A 288 -3.15 -22.19 -0.61
C ILE A 288 -3.46 -23.64 -0.17
N LYS A 289 -3.23 -24.60 -1.07
CA LYS A 289 -3.47 -26.04 -0.81
C LYS A 289 -4.88 -26.36 -0.29
N GLY A 290 -5.90 -25.72 -0.89
CA GLY A 290 -7.31 -25.94 -0.53
C GLY A 290 -7.74 -25.30 0.79
N ARG A 291 -6.98 -24.31 1.29
CA ARG A 291 -7.33 -23.51 2.46
C ARG A 291 -7.23 -22.03 2.17
N MET A 292 -8.21 -21.30 2.64
CA MET A 292 -8.16 -19.83 2.61
C MET A 292 -7.06 -19.32 3.53
N CYS A 293 -6.26 -18.42 3.05
CA CYS A 293 -5.15 -17.78 3.77
C CYS A 293 -5.25 -16.26 3.64
N LEU A 294 -4.88 -15.55 4.68
CA LEU A 294 -4.58 -14.13 4.62
C LEU A 294 -3.06 -14.00 4.48
N VAL A 295 -2.62 -13.37 3.40
CA VAL A 295 -1.20 -13.20 3.09
C VAL A 295 -0.85 -11.73 3.24
N VAL A 296 0.00 -11.42 4.22
CA VAL A 296 0.47 -10.07 4.51
C VAL A 296 1.73 -9.82 3.68
N THR A 297 1.66 -8.88 2.74
CA THR A 297 2.75 -8.54 1.81
C THR A 297 3.46 -7.24 2.15
N GLU A 298 2.79 -6.32 2.88
CA GLU A 298 3.37 -5.08 3.34
C GLU A 298 2.93 -4.78 4.77
N LEU A 299 3.84 -4.28 5.60
CA LEU A 299 3.59 -3.96 7.00
C LEU A 299 3.63 -2.45 7.24
N PRO A 300 2.87 -1.92 8.21
CA PRO A 300 3.02 -0.55 8.64
C PRO A 300 4.45 -0.25 9.06
N TYR A 301 4.91 0.96 8.77
CA TYR A 301 6.28 1.39 9.09
C TYR A 301 6.61 1.22 10.57
N GLN A 302 7.81 0.75 10.88
CA GLN A 302 8.31 0.44 12.23
C GLN A 302 7.64 -0.75 12.92
N VAL A 303 6.82 -1.53 12.23
CA VAL A 303 6.30 -2.80 12.75
C VAL A 303 7.32 -3.90 12.53
N ASN A 304 7.71 -4.55 13.61
CA ASN A 304 8.58 -5.72 13.57
C ASN A 304 7.75 -6.97 13.27
N PRO A 305 8.03 -7.72 12.18
CA PRO A 305 7.24 -8.89 11.76
C PRO A 305 7.24 -10.03 12.77
N ASP A 306 8.37 -10.28 13.48
CA ASP A 306 8.46 -11.37 14.46
C ASP A 306 7.63 -11.09 15.72
N ARG A 307 7.69 -9.85 16.22
CA ARG A 307 6.85 -9.40 17.35
C ARG A 307 5.38 -9.35 16.98
N LEU A 308 5.05 -8.94 15.75
CA LEU A 308 3.69 -9.00 15.22
C LEU A 308 3.20 -10.46 15.22
N ALA A 309 4.00 -11.38 14.68
CA ALA A 309 3.68 -12.79 14.64
C ALA A 309 3.49 -13.39 16.06
N ALA A 310 4.35 -13.02 16.99
CA ALA A 310 4.21 -13.41 18.41
C ALA A 310 2.92 -12.86 19.04
N SER A 311 2.61 -11.59 18.79
CA SER A 311 1.40 -10.93 19.30
C SER A 311 0.12 -11.56 18.72
N ILE A 312 0.12 -11.92 17.43
CA ILE A 312 -1.03 -12.62 16.81
C ILE A 312 -1.21 -14.00 17.45
N ARG A 313 -0.12 -14.78 17.67
CA ARG A 313 -0.21 -16.09 18.34
C ARG A 313 -0.78 -15.97 19.76
N GLU A 314 -0.36 -14.96 20.50
CA GLU A 314 -0.88 -14.66 21.83
C GLU A 314 -2.37 -14.29 21.75
N GLY A 315 -2.78 -13.41 20.82
CA GLY A 315 -4.17 -13.06 20.61
C GLY A 315 -5.07 -14.25 20.25
N VAL A 316 -4.53 -15.21 19.49
CA VAL A 316 -5.24 -16.48 19.18
C VAL A 316 -5.37 -17.35 20.41
N ARG A 317 -4.31 -17.50 21.20
CA ARG A 317 -4.30 -18.28 22.46
C ARG A 317 -5.28 -17.71 23.49
N ASP A 318 -5.32 -16.38 23.61
CA ASP A 318 -6.20 -15.65 24.53
C ASP A 318 -7.66 -15.58 24.03
N GLY A 319 -7.96 -16.09 22.82
CA GLY A 319 -9.29 -16.08 22.23
C GLY A 319 -9.75 -14.72 21.71
N LYS A 320 -8.88 -13.69 21.70
CA LYS A 320 -9.16 -12.36 21.14
C LYS A 320 -9.24 -12.37 19.63
N ILE A 321 -8.43 -13.21 18.98
CA ILE A 321 -8.40 -13.44 17.54
C ILE A 321 -8.82 -14.86 17.29
N GLN A 322 -9.94 -15.03 16.56
CA GLN A 322 -10.48 -16.35 16.24
C GLN A 322 -10.37 -16.63 14.74
N GLY A 323 -10.46 -17.89 14.34
CA GLY A 323 -10.51 -18.28 12.93
C GLY A 323 -9.15 -18.58 12.29
N ILE A 324 -8.02 -18.40 12.98
CA ILE A 324 -6.68 -18.76 12.50
C ILE A 324 -6.36 -20.19 12.90
N ALA A 325 -5.89 -21.02 11.96
CA ALA A 325 -5.47 -22.39 12.17
C ALA A 325 -3.95 -22.55 12.29
N ASP A 326 -3.19 -21.79 11.49
CA ASP A 326 -1.72 -21.87 11.42
C ASP A 326 -1.14 -20.54 10.94
N MET A 327 0.12 -20.28 11.21
CA MET A 327 0.82 -19.09 10.75
C MET A 327 2.24 -19.45 10.32
N ARG A 328 2.63 -18.99 9.13
CA ARG A 328 3.94 -19.23 8.52
C ARG A 328 4.55 -17.93 8.05
N ASP A 329 5.83 -17.75 8.30
CA ASP A 329 6.63 -16.74 7.66
C ASP A 329 7.33 -17.35 6.44
N GLU A 330 6.96 -16.85 5.26
CA GLU A 330 7.53 -17.24 3.97
C GLU A 330 8.35 -16.07 3.37
N THR A 331 8.71 -15.09 4.20
CA THR A 331 9.52 -13.92 3.82
C THR A 331 10.89 -14.34 3.34
N SER A 332 11.30 -13.85 2.19
CA SER A 332 12.64 -14.10 1.64
C SER A 332 13.09 -12.96 0.74
N GLY A 333 14.38 -12.91 0.41
CA GLY A 333 14.92 -11.93 -0.54
C GLY A 333 14.31 -11.99 -1.95
N ARG A 334 13.62 -13.09 -2.30
CA ARG A 334 12.94 -13.26 -3.60
C ARG A 334 11.46 -12.90 -3.54
N THR A 335 10.77 -13.23 -2.44
CA THR A 335 9.32 -13.05 -2.27
C THR A 335 8.98 -11.70 -1.64
N GLY A 336 9.96 -11.00 -1.03
CA GLY A 336 9.69 -9.88 -0.15
C GLY A 336 8.98 -10.33 1.14
N GLN A 337 8.31 -9.42 1.81
CA GLN A 337 7.52 -9.70 3.01
C GLN A 337 6.33 -10.62 2.65
N ARG A 338 6.23 -11.77 3.34
CA ARG A 338 5.16 -12.75 3.12
C ARG A 338 4.84 -13.52 4.39
N LEU A 339 3.97 -12.95 5.22
CA LEU A 339 3.44 -13.63 6.41
C LEU A 339 2.08 -14.24 6.05
N VAL A 340 1.99 -15.58 6.09
CA VAL A 340 0.82 -16.36 5.70
C VAL A 340 0.05 -16.80 6.93
N LEU A 341 -1.20 -16.37 7.07
CA LEU A 341 -2.13 -16.74 8.12
C LEU A 341 -3.15 -17.71 7.55
N VAL A 342 -3.02 -19.00 7.87
CA VAL A 342 -3.92 -20.05 7.37
C VAL A 342 -5.20 -20.04 8.20
N LEU A 343 -6.35 -19.90 7.55
CA LEU A 343 -7.64 -19.83 8.23
C LEU A 343 -8.22 -21.22 8.54
N LYS A 344 -9.08 -21.31 9.56
CA LYS A 344 -9.91 -22.46 9.80
C LYS A 344 -10.95 -22.59 8.67
N ARG A 345 -11.46 -23.80 8.44
CA ARG A 345 -12.38 -24.09 7.31
C ARG A 345 -13.70 -23.32 7.37
N ASP A 346 -14.14 -23.00 8.57
CA ASP A 346 -15.38 -22.30 8.92
C ASP A 346 -15.18 -20.79 9.15
N ALA A 347 -13.95 -20.32 9.03
CA ALA A 347 -13.64 -18.90 9.27
C ALA A 347 -13.97 -18.02 8.04
N VAL A 348 -14.63 -16.91 8.32
CA VAL A 348 -14.88 -15.85 7.32
C VAL A 348 -13.66 -14.92 7.27
N PRO A 349 -12.92 -14.85 6.14
CA PRO A 349 -11.67 -14.07 6.05
C PRO A 349 -11.82 -12.62 6.51
N LYS A 350 -12.93 -11.96 6.18
CA LYS A 350 -13.24 -10.58 6.56
C LYS A 350 -13.33 -10.38 8.08
N VAL A 351 -13.99 -11.29 8.78
CA VAL A 351 -14.15 -11.21 10.24
C VAL A 351 -12.79 -11.37 10.92
N VAL A 352 -11.99 -12.34 10.44
CA VAL A 352 -10.63 -12.56 10.95
C VAL A 352 -9.75 -11.35 10.69
N LEU A 353 -9.79 -10.77 9.49
CA LEU A 353 -9.01 -9.60 9.12
C LEU A 353 -9.38 -8.37 9.96
N ASN A 354 -10.67 -8.13 10.19
CA ASN A 354 -11.13 -7.03 11.04
C ASN A 354 -10.66 -7.20 12.51
N ASN A 355 -10.71 -8.43 13.03
CA ASN A 355 -10.17 -8.72 14.35
C ASN A 355 -8.65 -8.53 14.41
N LEU A 356 -7.92 -8.89 13.36
CA LEU A 356 -6.49 -8.65 13.25
C LEU A 356 -6.17 -7.15 13.25
N TYR A 357 -6.89 -6.33 12.49
CA TYR A 357 -6.71 -4.87 12.50
C TYR A 357 -7.01 -4.24 13.86
N LYS A 358 -7.99 -4.77 14.59
CA LYS A 358 -8.38 -4.27 15.90
C LYS A 358 -7.41 -4.68 17.02
N HIS A 359 -6.83 -5.87 16.93
CA HIS A 359 -6.10 -6.51 18.04
C HIS A 359 -4.62 -6.78 17.75
N SER A 360 -4.08 -6.33 16.59
CA SER A 360 -2.68 -6.48 16.23
C SER A 360 -2.12 -5.23 15.56
N GLN A 361 -0.79 -5.21 15.35
CA GLN A 361 -0.09 -4.12 14.66
C GLN A 361 -0.26 -4.14 13.12
N LEU A 362 -1.15 -4.99 12.57
CA LEU A 362 -1.54 -4.89 11.15
C LEU A 362 -2.26 -3.57 10.85
N GLN A 363 -2.81 -2.91 11.85
CA GLN A 363 -3.18 -1.50 11.79
C GLN A 363 -2.50 -0.77 12.94
N GLN A 364 -1.78 0.29 12.62
CA GLN A 364 -1.06 1.12 13.59
C GLN A 364 -1.18 2.60 13.24
N THR A 365 -1.14 3.44 14.27
CA THR A 365 -1.14 4.89 14.09
C THR A 365 0.28 5.43 14.25
N PHE A 366 0.77 6.11 13.22
CA PHE A 366 1.99 6.89 13.27
C PHE A 366 1.67 8.27 13.87
N GLY A 367 2.18 8.53 15.06
CA GLY A 367 2.07 9.84 15.70
C GLY A 367 3.13 10.79 15.18
N ALA A 368 2.80 11.57 14.15
CA ALA A 368 3.72 12.57 13.62
C ALA A 368 3.94 13.70 14.65
N ASN A 369 5.21 14.00 14.93
CA ASN A 369 5.68 15.15 15.71
C ASN A 369 6.89 15.74 15.00
N MET A 370 6.65 16.77 14.22
CA MET A 370 7.62 17.36 13.30
C MET A 370 8.48 18.39 14.04
N LEU A 371 9.29 17.90 14.98
CA LEU A 371 10.18 18.68 15.83
C LEU A 371 11.61 18.60 15.29
N ALA A 372 12.24 19.74 15.01
CA ALA A 372 13.62 19.84 14.53
C ALA A 372 14.35 21.01 15.20
N LEU A 373 15.67 21.04 15.09
CA LEU A 373 16.49 22.17 15.51
C LEU A 373 16.52 23.23 14.41
N VAL A 374 16.18 24.46 14.79
CA VAL A 374 16.35 25.67 13.97
C VAL A 374 17.31 26.56 14.74
N ASP A 375 18.50 26.77 14.20
CA ASP A 375 19.57 27.56 14.87
C ASP A 375 19.83 27.07 16.31
N GLY A 376 19.91 25.76 16.51
CA GLY A 376 20.13 25.14 17.81
C GLY A 376 18.91 25.14 18.75
N VAL A 377 17.77 25.71 18.35
CA VAL A 377 16.56 25.76 19.17
C VAL A 377 15.52 24.75 18.67
N PRO A 378 14.98 23.83 19.52
CA PRO A 378 13.96 22.89 19.14
C PRO A 378 12.64 23.59 18.83
N ARG A 379 12.09 23.36 17.64
CA ARG A 379 10.82 23.91 17.17
C ARG A 379 9.96 22.85 16.47
N THR A 380 8.67 22.84 16.81
CA THR A 380 7.69 22.08 16.04
C THR A 380 7.30 22.88 14.81
N LEU A 381 7.53 22.36 13.63
CA LEU A 381 7.41 23.06 12.36
C LEU A 381 6.27 22.50 11.52
N SER A 382 5.65 23.35 10.72
CA SER A 382 4.73 23.00 9.63
C SER A 382 5.51 22.66 8.36
N LEU A 383 4.85 22.00 7.40
CA LEU A 383 5.51 21.56 6.15
C LEU A 383 6.17 22.72 5.38
N ASP A 384 5.48 23.88 5.29
CA ASP A 384 6.02 25.08 4.66
C ASP A 384 7.32 25.58 5.31
N ALA A 385 7.40 25.48 6.64
CA ALA A 385 8.59 25.91 7.37
C ALA A 385 9.79 24.97 7.07
N PHE A 386 9.59 23.65 6.99
CA PHE A 386 10.66 22.71 6.61
C PHE A 386 11.20 23.02 5.22
N ILE A 387 10.33 23.19 4.25
CA ILE A 387 10.75 23.50 2.87
C ILE A 387 11.48 24.83 2.81
N ARG A 388 10.96 25.88 3.46
CA ARG A 388 11.61 27.21 3.50
C ARG A 388 13.00 27.16 4.15
N HIS A 389 13.16 26.47 5.28
CA HIS A 389 14.47 26.37 5.93
C HIS A 389 15.48 25.63 5.05
N TRP A 390 15.07 24.56 4.38
CA TRP A 390 15.94 23.87 3.44
C TRP A 390 16.28 24.74 2.21
N VAL A 391 15.30 25.42 1.61
CA VAL A 391 15.53 26.32 0.47
C VAL A 391 16.49 27.45 0.84
N ASN A 392 16.30 28.07 2.00
CA ASN A 392 17.19 29.14 2.47
C ASN A 392 18.62 28.61 2.69
N HIS A 393 18.77 27.43 3.26
CA HIS A 393 20.06 26.78 3.39
C HIS A 393 20.73 26.52 2.03
N GLN A 394 19.97 26.05 1.02
CA GLN A 394 20.52 25.86 -0.32
C GLN A 394 20.95 27.16 -0.98
N LEU A 395 20.18 28.24 -0.82
CA LEU A 395 20.57 29.55 -1.32
C LEU A 395 21.87 30.03 -0.68
N GLU A 396 22.02 29.83 0.63
CA GLU A 396 23.28 30.16 1.35
C GLU A 396 24.45 29.31 0.82
N VAL A 397 24.24 28.00 0.65
CA VAL A 397 25.25 27.08 0.08
C VAL A 397 25.69 27.54 -1.31
N ILE A 398 24.75 27.90 -2.20
CA ILE A 398 25.05 28.42 -3.54
C ILE A 398 25.83 29.71 -3.47
N GLU A 399 25.42 30.64 -2.61
CA GLU A 399 26.07 31.92 -2.46
C GLU A 399 27.53 31.75 -1.94
N ARG A 400 27.74 30.96 -0.89
CA ARG A 400 29.04 30.66 -0.31
C ARG A 400 29.95 29.94 -1.30
N ARG A 401 29.44 28.91 -1.96
CA ARG A 401 30.15 28.18 -3.02
C ARG A 401 30.60 29.13 -4.14
N THR A 402 29.70 29.97 -4.60
CA THR A 402 30.00 30.89 -5.69
C THR A 402 31.05 31.91 -5.30
N ARG A 403 31.00 32.45 -4.07
CA ARG A 403 32.04 33.34 -3.51
C ARG A 403 33.40 32.65 -3.42
N TYR A 404 33.42 31.38 -3.00
CA TYR A 404 34.65 30.59 -2.95
C TYR A 404 35.25 30.40 -4.34
N LEU A 405 34.45 29.92 -5.30
CA LEU A 405 34.87 29.69 -6.68
C LEU A 405 35.31 31.00 -7.38
N LYS A 406 34.61 32.10 -7.08
CA LYS A 406 34.99 33.43 -7.58
C LYS A 406 36.35 33.81 -7.03
N ARG A 407 36.58 33.71 -5.71
CA ARG A 407 37.87 34.02 -5.07
C ARG A 407 38.99 33.20 -5.66
N GLU A 408 38.79 31.89 -5.77
CA GLU A 408 39.80 30.97 -6.37
C GLU A 408 40.11 31.37 -7.83
N ALA A 409 39.06 31.71 -8.61
CA ALA A 409 39.23 32.18 -9.98
C ALA A 409 39.95 33.52 -10.08
N GLU A 410 39.60 34.48 -9.20
CA GLU A 410 40.26 35.80 -9.12
C GLU A 410 41.71 35.66 -8.68
N GLU A 411 42.02 34.86 -7.68
CA GLU A 411 43.41 34.58 -7.27
C GLU A 411 44.22 33.94 -8.37
N ARG A 412 43.63 33.01 -9.13
CA ARG A 412 44.29 32.36 -10.26
C ARG A 412 44.48 33.30 -11.42
N ASP A 413 43.47 34.11 -11.76
CA ASP A 413 43.51 35.13 -12.79
C ASP A 413 44.55 36.20 -12.48
N HIS A 414 44.63 36.64 -11.23
CA HIS A 414 45.65 37.59 -10.75
C HIS A 414 47.09 37.11 -11.04
N ILE A 415 47.35 35.80 -10.81
CA ILE A 415 48.63 35.19 -11.16
C ILE A 415 48.87 35.18 -12.67
N LEU A 416 47.84 34.85 -13.48
CA LEU A 416 47.95 34.81 -14.94
C LEU A 416 48.24 36.18 -15.54
N GLN A 417 47.60 37.24 -15.00
CA GLN A 417 47.90 38.64 -15.40
C GLN A 417 49.37 39.00 -15.19
N GLY A 418 49.95 38.60 -14.07
CA GLY A 418 51.39 38.80 -13.82
C GLY A 418 52.26 38.03 -14.79
N LEU A 419 51.89 36.77 -15.10
CA LEU A 419 52.58 35.95 -16.10
C LEU A 419 52.48 36.53 -17.51
N LEU A 420 51.33 37.04 -17.92
CA LEU A 420 51.14 37.72 -19.22
C LEU A 420 52.02 38.95 -19.35
N LYS A 421 52.08 39.85 -18.32
CA LYS A 421 52.97 41.00 -18.28
C LYS A 421 54.44 40.57 -18.41
N ALA A 422 54.84 39.49 -17.72
CA ALA A 422 56.17 38.95 -17.80
C ALA A 422 56.52 38.41 -19.18
N MET A 423 55.55 37.76 -19.86
CA MET A 423 55.74 37.22 -21.21
C MET A 423 55.81 38.29 -22.28
N ASP A 424 55.14 39.43 -22.11
CA ASP A 424 55.18 40.57 -23.00
C ASP A 424 56.58 41.28 -22.95
N ALA A 425 57.27 41.21 -21.82
CA ALA A 425 58.58 41.79 -21.58
C ALA A 425 59.65 40.73 -21.26
N ILE A 426 59.56 39.52 -21.89
CA ILE A 426 60.33 38.35 -21.48
C ILE A 426 61.80 38.50 -21.48
N ASP A 427 62.36 39.19 -22.47
CA ASP A 427 63.81 39.44 -22.60
C ASP A 427 64.35 40.24 -21.42
N GLU A 428 63.61 41.28 -21.00
CA GLU A 428 63.96 42.08 -19.84
C GLU A 428 63.83 41.33 -18.53
N VAL A 429 62.76 40.54 -18.38
CA VAL A 429 62.55 39.66 -17.22
C VAL A 429 63.70 38.64 -17.08
N ILE A 430 64.12 37.98 -18.15
CA ILE A 430 65.26 37.08 -18.12
C ILE A 430 66.56 37.85 -17.76
N ARG A 431 66.76 39.02 -18.29
CA ARG A 431 67.93 39.86 -17.99
C ARG A 431 68.00 40.23 -16.51
N LEU A 432 66.84 40.70 -15.92
CA LEU A 432 66.72 41.07 -14.53
C LEU A 432 66.97 39.87 -13.60
N ILE A 433 66.38 38.71 -13.91
CA ILE A 433 66.63 37.50 -13.11
C ILE A 433 68.07 37.06 -13.14
N ARG A 434 68.72 37.07 -14.30
CA ARG A 434 70.13 36.71 -14.45
C ARG A 434 71.10 37.71 -13.78
N SER A 435 70.74 38.97 -13.66
CA SER A 435 71.55 40.01 -13.01
C SER A 435 71.35 40.01 -11.48
N SER A 436 70.43 39.27 -10.96
CA SER A 436 70.08 39.21 -9.53
C SER A 436 70.90 38.12 -8.80
N GLN A 437 71.23 38.36 -7.51
CA GLN A 437 72.02 37.47 -6.71
C GLN A 437 71.21 36.25 -6.17
N GLY A 438 69.89 36.34 -6.26
CA GLY A 438 68.97 35.27 -5.83
C GLY A 438 67.52 35.69 -5.88
N ARG A 439 66.58 34.85 -5.44
CA ARG A 439 65.14 35.04 -5.51
C ARG A 439 64.73 36.31 -4.74
N GLU A 440 65.30 36.54 -3.58
CA GLU A 440 64.99 37.68 -2.74
C GLU A 440 65.46 39.03 -3.34
N ASP A 441 66.54 39.05 -4.17
CA ASP A 441 67.01 40.21 -4.90
C ASP A 441 66.25 40.44 -6.22
N ALA A 442 65.86 39.37 -6.89
CA ALA A 442 65.10 39.44 -8.16
C ALA A 442 63.64 39.92 -7.97
N ARG A 443 62.99 39.50 -6.86
CA ARG A 443 61.58 39.80 -6.57
C ARG A 443 61.26 41.30 -6.58
N PRO A 444 61.91 42.18 -5.76
CA PRO A 444 61.59 43.61 -5.78
C PRO A 444 61.87 44.30 -7.10
N LYS A 445 62.87 43.83 -7.84
CA LYS A 445 63.21 44.38 -9.17
C LYS A 445 62.13 44.03 -10.21
N LEU A 446 61.56 42.80 -10.15
CA LEU A 446 60.47 42.41 -11.03
C LEU A 446 59.17 43.16 -10.66
N MET A 447 58.91 43.35 -9.35
CA MET A 447 57.78 44.09 -8.88
C MET A 447 57.77 45.54 -9.38
N GLU A 448 58.91 46.21 -9.27
CA GLU A 448 59.11 47.57 -9.77
C GLU A 448 59.01 47.66 -11.28
N PHE A 449 59.65 46.74 -12.03
CA PHE A 449 59.70 46.76 -13.48
C PHE A 449 58.36 46.49 -14.17
N LEU A 450 57.61 45.48 -13.65
CA LEU A 450 56.34 45.03 -14.27
C LEU A 450 55.10 45.66 -13.63
N ASP A 451 55.30 46.43 -12.58
CA ASP A 451 54.18 46.93 -11.73
C ASP A 451 53.26 45.79 -11.31
N ILE A 452 53.85 44.83 -10.56
CA ILE A 452 53.21 43.62 -10.06
C ILE A 452 53.44 43.45 -8.55
N ASP A 453 52.61 42.66 -7.93
CA ASP A 453 52.79 42.36 -6.51
C ASP A 453 53.72 41.17 -6.23
N GLN A 454 53.94 40.87 -4.97
CA GLN A 454 54.81 39.79 -4.51
C GLN A 454 54.35 38.41 -4.98
N VAL A 455 53.04 38.13 -5.00
CA VAL A 455 52.47 36.83 -5.40
C VAL A 455 52.73 36.57 -6.88
N GLN A 456 52.52 37.60 -7.70
CA GLN A 456 52.78 37.56 -9.13
C GLN A 456 54.29 37.42 -9.43
N ALA A 457 55.14 38.16 -8.70
CA ALA A 457 56.59 38.07 -8.85
C ALA A 457 57.12 36.67 -8.45
N ASP A 458 56.59 36.07 -7.38
CA ASP A 458 56.94 34.73 -6.94
C ASP A 458 56.49 33.65 -7.95
N ALA A 459 55.32 33.84 -8.58
CA ALA A 459 54.85 32.99 -9.65
C ALA A 459 55.77 33.03 -10.88
N ILE A 460 56.18 34.23 -11.26
CA ILE A 460 57.13 34.41 -12.39
C ILE A 460 58.47 33.76 -12.08
N LEU A 461 59.03 33.93 -10.88
CA LEU A 461 60.30 33.32 -10.45
C LEU A 461 60.23 31.77 -10.32
N SER A 462 59.04 31.25 -10.19
CA SER A 462 58.78 29.81 -10.13
C SER A 462 58.42 29.19 -11.47
N MET A 463 58.33 30.01 -12.55
CA MET A 463 57.91 29.60 -13.87
C MET A 463 59.00 28.72 -14.54
N GLN A 464 58.56 27.60 -15.11
CA GLN A 464 59.41 26.70 -15.88
C GLN A 464 59.71 27.32 -17.26
N LEU A 465 60.97 27.20 -17.75
CA LEU A 465 61.40 27.68 -19.07
C LEU A 465 60.57 27.17 -20.24
N VAL A 466 59.96 25.99 -20.12
CA VAL A 466 59.07 25.38 -21.13
C VAL A 466 57.85 26.27 -21.38
N ARG A 467 57.36 26.99 -20.37
CA ARG A 467 56.20 27.88 -20.50
C ARG A 467 56.43 29.13 -21.33
N LEU A 468 57.67 29.40 -21.74
CA LEU A 468 58.03 30.50 -22.65
C LEU A 468 57.75 30.18 -24.14
N ALA A 469 57.38 28.96 -24.49
CA ALA A 469 57.04 28.62 -25.87
C ALA A 469 55.68 29.26 -26.27
N ASN A 470 55.57 29.66 -27.54
CA ASN A 470 54.38 30.32 -28.08
C ASN A 470 53.07 29.56 -27.86
N MET A 471 53.15 28.20 -27.89
CA MET A 471 51.97 27.36 -27.63
C MET A 471 51.52 27.44 -26.14
N GLU A 472 52.46 27.58 -25.21
CA GLU A 472 52.13 27.74 -23.77
C GLU A 472 51.62 29.13 -23.46
N ARG A 473 52.09 30.19 -24.17
CA ARG A 473 51.51 31.52 -24.09
C ARG A 473 50.04 31.53 -24.45
N GLN A 474 49.66 30.85 -25.56
CA GLN A 474 48.24 30.81 -25.97
C GLN A 474 47.37 30.10 -24.91
N LYS A 475 47.89 29.03 -24.30
CA LYS A 475 47.16 28.38 -23.20
C LYS A 475 46.90 29.29 -22.01
N ILE A 476 47.85 30.17 -21.64
CA ILE A 476 47.71 31.15 -20.56
C ILE A 476 46.66 32.20 -20.90
N ILE A 477 46.63 32.67 -22.16
CA ILE A 477 45.61 33.59 -22.65
C ILE A 477 44.24 32.94 -22.63
N ASP A 478 44.14 31.72 -23.17
CA ASP A 478 42.86 30.94 -23.18
C ASP A 478 42.36 30.69 -21.77
N GLU A 479 43.24 30.32 -20.80
CA GLU A 479 42.90 30.17 -19.37
C GLU A 479 42.44 31.48 -18.75
N HIS A 480 43.12 32.61 -19.03
CA HIS A 480 42.72 33.94 -18.56
C HIS A 480 41.32 34.31 -19.07
N GLU A 481 41.05 34.13 -20.38
CA GLU A 481 39.75 34.43 -20.96
C GLU A 481 38.64 33.54 -20.41
N GLU A 482 38.95 32.25 -20.14
CA GLU A 482 38.01 31.33 -19.50
C GLU A 482 37.69 31.76 -18.06
N LEU A 483 38.72 32.11 -17.26
CA LEU A 483 38.52 32.60 -15.89
C LEU A 483 37.73 33.89 -15.85
N MET A 484 38.01 34.86 -16.76
CA MET A 484 37.23 36.09 -16.85
C MET A 484 35.74 35.83 -17.14
N ARG A 485 35.44 34.86 -18.00
CA ARG A 485 34.08 34.46 -18.26
C ARG A 485 33.43 33.80 -17.01
N LYS A 486 34.17 32.95 -16.30
CA LYS A 486 33.69 32.34 -15.03
C LYS A 486 33.47 33.41 -13.95
N ILE A 487 34.40 34.37 -13.80
CA ILE A 487 34.25 35.47 -12.81
C ILE A 487 33.03 36.34 -13.13
N ALA A 488 32.79 36.61 -14.40
CA ALA A 488 31.61 37.36 -14.83
C ALA A 488 30.32 36.60 -14.53
N ASP A 489 30.32 35.27 -14.77
CA ASP A 489 29.21 34.38 -14.44
C ASP A 489 28.96 34.30 -12.92
N TYR A 490 30.00 34.13 -12.11
CA TYR A 490 29.90 34.12 -10.65
C TYR A 490 29.35 35.45 -10.11
N ASN A 491 29.78 36.58 -10.69
CA ASN A 491 29.25 37.91 -10.34
C ASN A 491 27.76 38.04 -10.68
N ASP A 492 27.33 37.47 -11.81
CA ASP A 492 25.93 37.46 -12.21
C ASP A 492 25.08 36.58 -11.29
N ILE A 493 25.57 35.39 -10.88
CA ILE A 493 24.92 34.53 -9.90
C ILE A 493 24.75 35.23 -8.55
N LEU A 494 25.81 35.90 -8.06
CA LEU A 494 25.78 36.60 -6.78
C LEU A 494 24.87 37.83 -6.78
N ALA A 495 24.70 38.47 -7.94
CA ALA A 495 23.87 39.67 -8.08
C ALA A 495 22.37 39.36 -8.24
N LYS A 496 22.01 38.16 -8.68
CA LYS A 496 20.65 37.81 -9.06
C LYS A 496 20.08 36.62 -8.22
N PRO A 497 19.27 36.92 -7.19
CA PRO A 497 18.62 35.86 -6.40
C PRO A 497 17.75 34.88 -7.23
N GLU A 498 17.18 35.35 -8.35
CA GLU A 498 16.42 34.52 -9.28
C GLU A 498 17.27 33.39 -9.87
N ARG A 499 18.52 33.75 -10.27
CA ARG A 499 19.44 32.77 -10.82
C ARG A 499 19.90 31.76 -9.78
N GLN A 500 20.09 32.19 -8.54
CA GLN A 500 20.39 31.27 -7.42
C GLN A 500 19.27 30.27 -7.22
N ARG A 501 17.99 30.71 -7.27
CA ARG A 501 16.83 29.84 -7.19
C ARG A 501 16.78 28.83 -8.34
N THR A 502 17.06 29.29 -9.56
CA THR A 502 17.13 28.38 -10.73
C THR A 502 18.18 27.30 -10.54
N ILE A 503 19.38 27.64 -10.04
CA ILE A 503 20.45 26.68 -9.77
C ILE A 503 20.02 25.64 -8.72
N VAL A 504 19.33 26.06 -7.65
CA VAL A 504 18.80 25.12 -6.64
C VAL A 504 17.81 24.15 -7.27
N GLY A 505 16.92 24.64 -8.14
CA GLY A 505 15.95 23.81 -8.86
C GLY A 505 16.63 22.80 -9.80
N ASP A 506 17.52 23.29 -10.67
CA ASP A 506 18.24 22.43 -11.64
C ASP A 506 19.06 21.33 -10.95
N GLU A 507 19.75 21.67 -9.86
CA GLU A 507 20.53 20.70 -9.07
C GLU A 507 19.65 19.67 -8.37
N LEU A 508 18.48 20.06 -7.90
CA LEU A 508 17.50 19.12 -7.31
C LEU A 508 16.93 18.19 -8.39
N ASP A 509 16.64 18.73 -9.59
CA ASP A 509 16.14 17.92 -10.72
C ASP A 509 17.13 16.85 -11.17
N GLU A 510 18.44 17.17 -11.19
CA GLU A 510 19.48 16.17 -11.43
C GLU A 510 19.43 14.99 -10.44
N ILE A 511 19.20 15.31 -9.15
CA ILE A 511 19.10 14.31 -8.08
C ILE A 511 17.84 13.48 -8.25
N VAL A 512 16.70 14.11 -8.52
CA VAL A 512 15.41 13.45 -8.73
C VAL A 512 15.42 12.55 -9.97
N ALA A 513 16.07 12.99 -11.05
CA ALA A 513 16.22 12.18 -12.25
C ALA A 513 17.01 10.89 -12.01
N LYS A 514 17.99 10.92 -11.08
CA LYS A 514 18.84 9.75 -10.75
C LYS A 514 18.25 8.86 -9.68
N TYR A 515 17.59 9.42 -8.65
CA TYR A 515 17.24 8.72 -7.42
C TYR A 515 15.74 8.76 -7.10
N GLY A 516 14.96 9.56 -7.82
CA GLY A 516 13.51 9.64 -7.65
C GLY A 516 12.81 8.38 -8.13
N ASP A 517 12.00 7.79 -7.26
CA ASP A 517 11.21 6.59 -7.54
C ASP A 517 9.70 6.84 -7.35
N GLU A 518 8.89 5.84 -7.69
CA GLU A 518 7.45 5.88 -7.48
C GLU A 518 7.10 5.78 -6.00
N ARG A 519 5.93 6.34 -5.65
CA ARG A 519 5.37 6.25 -4.29
C ARG A 519 5.12 4.78 -3.93
N ARG A 520 5.59 4.37 -2.75
CA ARG A 520 5.38 3.02 -2.21
C ARG A 520 4.09 2.93 -1.39
N THR A 521 3.81 3.93 -0.56
CA THR A 521 2.65 3.96 0.33
C THR A 521 1.41 4.46 -0.40
N LYS A 522 0.33 3.68 -0.40
CA LYS A 522 -0.97 4.07 -0.95
C LYS A 522 -1.75 4.90 0.06
N ILE A 523 -2.45 5.92 -0.41
CA ILE A 523 -3.32 6.76 0.44
C ILE A 523 -4.75 6.55 -0.04
N LEU A 524 -5.59 6.00 0.83
CA LEU A 524 -7.00 5.75 0.55
C LEU A 524 -7.89 6.77 1.25
N PRO A 525 -8.99 7.21 0.62
CA PRO A 525 -9.98 8.04 1.29
C PRO A 525 -10.51 7.32 2.54
N TYR A 526 -10.56 8.01 3.67
CA TYR A 526 -11.13 7.44 4.87
C TYR A 526 -12.65 7.60 4.83
N SER A 527 -13.37 6.53 4.58
CA SER A 527 -14.83 6.48 4.58
C SER A 527 -15.41 5.86 5.86
N GLY A 528 -14.81 6.16 7.02
CA GLY A 528 -15.30 5.70 8.33
C GLY A 528 -14.95 4.25 8.67
N GLU A 529 -15.18 3.31 7.80
CA GLU A 529 -14.68 1.94 7.84
C GLU A 529 -14.11 1.62 6.46
N MET A 530 -12.88 1.15 6.40
CA MET A 530 -12.31 0.65 5.16
C MET A 530 -13.15 -0.54 4.72
N ASN A 531 -13.88 -0.40 3.62
CA ASN A 531 -14.61 -1.51 3.02
C ASN A 531 -13.58 -2.52 2.54
N VAL A 532 -13.75 -3.77 2.95
CA VAL A 532 -12.93 -4.91 2.47
C VAL A 532 -13.04 -5.04 0.94
N GLU A 533 -14.06 -4.43 0.34
CA GLU A 533 -14.26 -4.30 -1.11
C GLU A 533 -13.04 -3.71 -1.82
N ASP A 534 -12.36 -2.71 -1.20
CA ASP A 534 -11.16 -2.09 -1.77
C ASP A 534 -9.94 -3.05 -1.86
N LEU A 535 -10.02 -4.20 -1.21
CA LEU A 535 -8.97 -5.22 -1.18
C LEU A 535 -9.28 -6.43 -2.09
N ILE A 536 -10.49 -6.48 -2.67
CA ILE A 536 -10.96 -7.59 -3.51
C ILE A 536 -11.08 -7.08 -4.94
N ALA A 537 -10.47 -7.79 -5.88
CA ALA A 537 -10.65 -7.49 -7.29
C ALA A 537 -12.12 -7.59 -7.68
N GLU A 538 -12.64 -6.60 -8.40
CA GLU A 538 -13.96 -6.68 -9.00
C GLU A 538 -13.91 -7.67 -10.16
N GLU A 539 -14.56 -8.83 -9.98
CA GLU A 539 -14.60 -9.90 -10.96
C GLU A 539 -16.05 -10.38 -11.14
N ASN A 540 -16.38 -10.80 -12.36
CA ASN A 540 -17.64 -11.47 -12.62
C ASN A 540 -17.61 -12.91 -12.10
N VAL A 541 -18.58 -13.27 -11.28
CA VAL A 541 -18.72 -14.60 -10.68
C VAL A 541 -20.10 -15.17 -10.90
N VAL A 542 -20.18 -16.48 -11.05
CA VAL A 542 -21.43 -17.23 -11.11
C VAL A 542 -21.77 -17.73 -9.72
N VAL A 543 -22.94 -17.36 -9.23
CA VAL A 543 -23.47 -17.84 -7.95
C VAL A 543 -24.39 -19.03 -8.23
N THR A 544 -24.13 -20.12 -7.50
CA THR A 544 -24.97 -21.34 -7.55
C THR A 544 -25.57 -21.57 -6.16
N VAL A 545 -26.88 -21.73 -6.10
CA VAL A 545 -27.62 -22.06 -4.87
C VAL A 545 -28.41 -23.35 -5.13
N THR A 546 -28.29 -24.35 -4.25
CA THR A 546 -29.01 -25.60 -4.37
C THR A 546 -30.25 -25.59 -3.47
N HIS A 547 -31.21 -26.52 -3.77
CA HIS A 547 -32.44 -26.70 -3.00
C HIS A 547 -32.17 -27.05 -1.53
N SER A 548 -31.14 -27.85 -1.29
CA SER A 548 -30.67 -28.18 0.08
C SER A 548 -29.99 -27.02 0.77
N GLY A 549 -29.88 -25.84 0.16
CA GLY A 549 -29.27 -24.60 0.74
C GLY A 549 -27.75 -24.54 0.67
N PHE A 550 -27.08 -25.31 -0.23
CA PHE A 550 -25.64 -25.11 -0.48
C PHE A 550 -25.42 -23.98 -1.46
N ILE A 551 -24.47 -23.12 -1.15
CA ILE A 551 -24.14 -21.93 -1.94
C ILE A 551 -22.64 -21.86 -2.20
N LYS A 552 -22.27 -21.40 -3.40
CA LYS A 552 -20.90 -21.08 -3.80
C LYS A 552 -20.88 -19.99 -4.85
N ARG A 553 -19.73 -19.35 -4.99
CA ARG A 553 -19.39 -18.54 -6.16
C ARG A 553 -18.26 -19.22 -6.94
N THR A 554 -18.31 -19.12 -8.26
CA THR A 554 -17.30 -19.65 -9.18
C THR A 554 -16.96 -18.56 -10.19
N LYS A 555 -15.70 -18.44 -10.59
CA LYS A 555 -15.30 -17.45 -11.60
C LYS A 555 -16.04 -17.69 -12.91
N ALA A 556 -16.55 -16.63 -13.54
CA ALA A 556 -17.37 -16.73 -14.75
C ALA A 556 -16.64 -17.43 -15.90
N ASN A 557 -15.31 -17.27 -15.99
CA ASN A 557 -14.47 -17.90 -17.02
C ASN A 557 -14.41 -19.45 -16.95
N GLU A 558 -14.81 -20.07 -15.83
CA GLU A 558 -14.92 -21.54 -15.72
C GLU A 558 -16.14 -22.10 -16.47
N TYR A 559 -17.10 -21.23 -16.87
CA TYR A 559 -18.31 -21.61 -17.61
C TYR A 559 -18.20 -21.15 -19.06
N ARG A 560 -17.72 -22.02 -19.97
CA ARG A 560 -17.66 -21.74 -21.42
C ARG A 560 -19.02 -21.90 -22.10
N ALA A 561 -19.33 -21.00 -23.04
CA ALA A 561 -20.52 -21.09 -23.87
C ALA A 561 -20.51 -22.37 -24.72
N GLN A 562 -21.65 -23.08 -24.83
CA GLN A 562 -21.84 -24.28 -25.67
C GLN A 562 -22.90 -24.02 -26.75
N HIS A 563 -22.65 -24.55 -27.95
CA HIS A 563 -23.61 -24.48 -29.05
C HIS A 563 -24.79 -25.45 -28.85
N ARG A 564 -25.89 -25.15 -29.56
CA ARG A 564 -27.14 -25.95 -29.60
C ARG A 564 -26.85 -27.44 -29.78
N GLY A 565 -27.46 -28.30 -28.96
CA GLY A 565 -27.30 -29.76 -28.97
C GLY A 565 -26.14 -30.30 -28.15
N GLY A 566 -25.42 -29.48 -27.39
CA GLY A 566 -24.43 -29.91 -26.42
C GLY A 566 -25.06 -30.72 -25.27
N LYS A 567 -24.29 -31.64 -24.65
CA LYS A 567 -24.74 -32.48 -23.55
C LYS A 567 -24.86 -31.76 -22.20
N GLY A 568 -24.74 -30.43 -22.19
CA GLY A 568 -24.74 -29.64 -20.95
C GLY A 568 -23.50 -29.84 -20.08
N ILE A 569 -23.19 -28.87 -19.20
CA ILE A 569 -22.09 -28.97 -18.24
C ILE A 569 -22.69 -29.09 -16.85
N LYS A 570 -22.15 -30.00 -16.01
CA LYS A 570 -22.58 -30.10 -14.59
C LYS A 570 -22.16 -28.82 -13.86
N GLY A 571 -23.12 -28.07 -13.32
CA GLY A 571 -22.89 -26.85 -12.56
C GLY A 571 -22.45 -27.09 -11.11
N ALA A 572 -22.64 -28.28 -10.56
CA ALA A 572 -22.22 -28.66 -9.23
C ALA A 572 -22.17 -30.19 -9.08
N LYS A 573 -21.35 -30.70 -8.15
CA LYS A 573 -21.37 -32.09 -7.74
C LYS A 573 -22.42 -32.24 -6.63
N LEU A 574 -23.65 -32.55 -7.07
CA LEU A 574 -24.82 -32.65 -6.18
C LEU A 574 -24.87 -34.03 -5.47
N ARG A 575 -25.57 -34.12 -4.31
CA ARG A 575 -26.03 -35.37 -3.76
C ARG A 575 -27.16 -35.94 -4.64
N GLU A 576 -27.47 -37.22 -4.51
CA GLU A 576 -28.50 -37.88 -5.35
C GLU A 576 -29.88 -37.22 -5.28
N ASP A 577 -30.17 -36.46 -4.20
CA ASP A 577 -31.46 -35.80 -3.95
C ASP A 577 -31.39 -34.23 -3.95
N ASP A 578 -30.29 -33.63 -4.37
CA ASP A 578 -30.13 -32.15 -4.37
C ASP A 578 -30.18 -31.59 -5.79
N VAL A 579 -30.75 -30.40 -5.97
CA VAL A 579 -30.92 -29.73 -7.28
C VAL A 579 -30.49 -28.26 -7.18
N VAL A 580 -30.07 -27.68 -8.29
CA VAL A 580 -29.74 -26.27 -8.37
C VAL A 580 -31.02 -25.44 -8.53
N ASP A 581 -31.35 -24.59 -7.57
CA ASP A 581 -32.51 -23.72 -7.62
C ASP A 581 -32.18 -22.33 -8.24
N HIS A 582 -31.01 -21.77 -7.92
CA HIS A 582 -30.61 -20.47 -8.43
C HIS A 582 -29.20 -20.52 -9.04
N PHE A 583 -29.09 -19.96 -10.24
CA PHE A 583 -27.85 -19.85 -10.98
C PHE A 583 -27.82 -18.53 -11.73
N PHE A 584 -26.94 -17.60 -11.37
CA PHE A 584 -26.88 -16.27 -11.96
C PHE A 584 -25.48 -15.68 -11.91
N LEU A 585 -25.20 -14.75 -12.84
CA LEU A 585 -23.97 -13.98 -12.93
C LEU A 585 -24.08 -12.72 -12.07
N THR A 586 -22.99 -12.36 -11.38
CA THR A 586 -22.92 -11.14 -10.56
C THR A 586 -21.48 -10.66 -10.42
N SER A 587 -21.26 -9.36 -10.07
CA SER A 587 -19.97 -8.87 -9.61
C SER A 587 -19.69 -9.28 -8.19
N THR A 588 -18.42 -9.56 -7.85
CA THR A 588 -17.97 -9.80 -6.47
C THR A 588 -18.40 -8.70 -5.51
N HIS A 589 -18.53 -7.45 -5.96
CA HIS A 589 -18.88 -6.29 -5.14
C HIS A 589 -20.38 -6.06 -4.96
N ASN A 590 -21.24 -6.80 -5.67
CA ASN A 590 -22.67 -6.64 -5.58
C ASN A 590 -23.23 -7.15 -4.26
N TRP A 591 -24.29 -6.52 -3.77
CA TRP A 591 -25.12 -7.05 -2.71
C TRP A 591 -26.02 -8.15 -3.24
N LEU A 592 -26.06 -9.27 -2.54
CA LEU A 592 -27.03 -10.35 -2.77
C LEU A 592 -28.12 -10.27 -1.72
N LEU A 593 -29.36 -10.11 -2.15
CA LEU A 593 -30.53 -10.10 -1.31
C LEU A 593 -31.25 -11.42 -1.42
N PHE A 594 -31.25 -12.22 -0.34
CA PHE A 594 -31.89 -13.54 -0.27
C PHE A 594 -33.27 -13.38 0.34
N PHE A 595 -34.27 -13.61 -0.48
CA PHE A 595 -35.66 -13.61 -0.04
C PHE A 595 -36.10 -15.03 0.27
N THR A 596 -36.71 -15.25 1.44
CA THR A 596 -37.10 -16.57 1.92
C THR A 596 -38.61 -16.80 1.80
N ASN A 597 -39.01 -18.09 1.77
CA ASN A 597 -40.40 -18.52 1.78
C ASN A 597 -41.18 -17.90 2.95
N LYS A 598 -40.54 -17.59 4.08
CA LYS A 598 -41.13 -16.95 5.25
C LYS A 598 -41.24 -15.42 5.15
N GLY A 599 -41.05 -14.84 3.96
CA GLY A 599 -41.19 -13.42 3.72
C GLY A 599 -40.13 -12.54 4.40
N ARG A 600 -38.95 -13.10 4.64
CA ARG A 600 -37.78 -12.40 5.18
C ARG A 600 -36.77 -12.14 4.07
N VAL A 601 -35.88 -11.17 4.29
CA VAL A 601 -34.74 -10.86 3.42
C VAL A 601 -33.45 -10.79 4.23
N TYR A 602 -32.42 -11.42 3.73
CA TYR A 602 -31.05 -11.39 4.23
C TYR A 602 -30.14 -10.79 3.18
N ARG A 603 -29.08 -10.12 3.58
CA ARG A 603 -28.12 -9.55 2.64
C ARG A 603 -26.71 -10.01 2.94
N ILE A 604 -25.92 -10.21 1.90
CA ILE A 604 -24.50 -10.51 1.96
C ILE A 604 -23.83 -9.97 0.69
N LYS A 605 -22.57 -9.63 0.75
CA LYS A 605 -21.81 -9.29 -0.45
C LYS A 605 -21.42 -10.55 -1.21
N ALA A 606 -21.38 -10.49 -2.55
CA ALA A 606 -21.06 -11.66 -3.36
C ALA A 606 -19.65 -12.21 -3.06
N TYR A 607 -18.68 -11.35 -2.74
CA TYR A 607 -17.34 -11.77 -2.34
C TYR A 607 -17.29 -12.51 -0.99
N GLU A 608 -18.30 -12.40 -0.14
CA GLU A 608 -18.39 -13.12 1.13
C GLU A 608 -18.83 -14.59 0.94
N LEU A 609 -19.37 -14.93 -0.23
CA LEU A 609 -19.70 -16.30 -0.56
C LEU A 609 -18.43 -17.15 -0.72
N PRO A 610 -18.46 -18.43 -0.32
CA PRO A 610 -17.33 -19.33 -0.50
C PRO A 610 -17.02 -19.51 -1.98
N GLU A 611 -15.76 -19.26 -2.33
CA GLU A 611 -15.25 -19.55 -3.66
C GLU A 611 -15.07 -21.05 -3.83
N GLY A 612 -15.49 -21.56 -4.94
CA GLY A 612 -15.39 -22.98 -5.22
C GLY A 612 -15.27 -23.25 -6.71
N SER A 613 -14.53 -24.31 -7.06
CA SER A 613 -14.50 -24.80 -8.44
C SER A 613 -15.89 -25.22 -8.90
N ARG A 614 -16.09 -25.29 -10.21
CA ARG A 614 -17.36 -25.71 -10.82
C ARG A 614 -17.92 -27.01 -10.19
N ASP A 615 -17.08 -27.98 -9.88
CA ASP A 615 -17.49 -29.29 -9.35
C ASP A 615 -17.56 -29.35 -7.82
N SER A 616 -17.24 -28.28 -7.09
CA SER A 616 -17.32 -28.23 -5.65
C SER A 616 -18.77 -28.15 -5.15
N LYS A 617 -19.02 -28.63 -3.93
CA LYS A 617 -20.36 -28.63 -3.32
C LYS A 617 -20.77 -27.25 -2.79
N GLY A 618 -19.80 -26.42 -2.43
CA GLY A 618 -20.06 -25.15 -1.71
C GLY A 618 -20.29 -25.34 -0.21
N GLN A 619 -20.81 -24.31 0.45
CA GLN A 619 -21.10 -24.26 1.89
C GLN A 619 -22.60 -24.08 2.12
N HIS A 620 -23.14 -24.65 3.19
CA HIS A 620 -24.55 -24.47 3.51
C HIS A 620 -24.82 -23.01 3.96
N VAL A 621 -25.89 -22.42 3.41
CA VAL A 621 -26.27 -21.01 3.61
C VAL A 621 -26.48 -20.65 5.08
N ALA A 622 -26.94 -21.58 5.91
CA ALA A 622 -27.13 -21.38 7.35
C ALA A 622 -25.79 -21.08 8.09
N ASN A 623 -24.65 -21.39 7.50
CA ASN A 623 -23.33 -21.01 8.05
C ASN A 623 -22.97 -19.54 7.73
N LEU A 624 -23.67 -18.92 6.79
CA LEU A 624 -23.43 -17.56 6.33
C LEU A 624 -24.54 -16.60 6.82
N LEU A 625 -25.79 -17.08 6.83
CA LEU A 625 -26.98 -16.32 7.15
C LEU A 625 -27.75 -17.04 8.29
N GLN A 626 -28.30 -16.27 9.22
CA GLN A 626 -29.04 -16.79 10.39
C GLN A 626 -30.48 -17.15 10.00
N PHE A 627 -30.68 -18.22 9.24
CA PHE A 627 -32.00 -18.71 8.88
C PHE A 627 -32.73 -19.32 10.08
N GLY A 628 -34.04 -19.14 10.13
CA GLY A 628 -34.93 -19.85 11.05
C GLY A 628 -35.13 -21.31 10.63
N PRO A 629 -35.80 -22.13 11.49
CA PRO A 629 -36.22 -23.47 11.13
C PRO A 629 -37.12 -23.44 9.89
N ASP A 630 -36.92 -24.39 8.96
CA ASP A 630 -37.70 -24.56 7.71
C ASP A 630 -37.78 -23.32 6.83
N GLU A 631 -36.76 -22.47 6.89
CA GLU A 631 -36.62 -21.29 6.06
C GLU A 631 -35.77 -21.63 4.82
N THR A 632 -36.32 -21.41 3.62
CA THR A 632 -35.68 -21.71 2.33
C THR A 632 -35.60 -20.48 1.47
N ILE A 633 -34.59 -20.45 0.56
CA ILE A 633 -34.40 -19.36 -0.39
C ILE A 633 -35.43 -19.48 -1.52
N GLN A 634 -36.19 -18.44 -1.81
CA GLN A 634 -37.14 -18.38 -2.90
C GLN A 634 -36.64 -17.54 -4.06
N THR A 635 -35.98 -16.41 -3.77
CA THR A 635 -35.45 -15.51 -4.81
C THR A 635 -34.17 -14.89 -4.30
N VAL A 636 -33.22 -14.72 -5.21
CA VAL A 636 -31.97 -13.97 -4.96
C VAL A 636 -31.92 -12.82 -5.95
N LEU A 637 -31.72 -11.61 -5.43
CA LEU A 637 -31.48 -10.42 -6.26
C LEU A 637 -30.06 -9.94 -6.06
N SER A 638 -29.37 -9.65 -7.15
CA SER A 638 -28.07 -9.02 -7.18
C SER A 638 -28.24 -7.53 -7.46
N ILE A 639 -27.70 -6.67 -6.60
CA ILE A 639 -27.75 -5.22 -6.76
C ILE A 639 -26.38 -4.59 -6.50
N PRO A 640 -25.91 -3.65 -7.34
CA PRO A 640 -24.66 -2.93 -7.09
C PRO A 640 -24.79 -2.00 -5.87
N ASN A 641 -25.95 -1.34 -5.75
CA ASN A 641 -26.28 -0.45 -4.63
C ASN A 641 -27.81 -0.34 -4.48
N TYR A 642 -28.28 0.37 -3.46
CA TYR A 642 -29.71 0.57 -3.19
C TYR A 642 -30.35 1.71 -4.01
N GLU A 643 -29.62 2.31 -4.94
CA GLU A 643 -30.09 3.37 -5.87
C GLU A 643 -30.37 2.83 -7.26
N VAL A 644 -30.04 1.57 -7.55
CA VAL A 644 -30.23 0.91 -8.86
C VAL A 644 -31.69 0.91 -9.34
N ALA A 645 -32.63 0.89 -8.41
CA ALA A 645 -34.08 1.02 -8.67
C ALA A 645 -34.76 1.75 -7.50
N LYS A 646 -35.88 2.40 -7.80
CA LYS A 646 -36.61 3.14 -6.78
C LYS A 646 -37.37 2.24 -5.79
N TYR A 647 -37.86 1.11 -6.30
CA TYR A 647 -38.73 0.20 -5.54
C TYR A 647 -38.32 -1.27 -5.72
N LEU A 648 -38.73 -2.05 -4.74
CA LEU A 648 -38.76 -3.51 -4.79
C LEU A 648 -40.22 -3.97 -4.77
N VAL A 649 -40.58 -4.89 -5.66
CA VAL A 649 -41.89 -5.54 -5.72
C VAL A 649 -41.75 -6.97 -5.26
N LEU A 650 -42.65 -7.43 -4.39
CA LEU A 650 -42.74 -8.77 -3.86
C LEU A 650 -44.07 -9.40 -4.24
N ALA A 651 -44.11 -10.70 -4.53
CA ALA A 651 -45.33 -11.44 -4.81
C ALA A 651 -45.40 -12.73 -3.98
N THR A 652 -46.59 -13.09 -3.55
CA THR A 652 -46.86 -14.27 -2.77
C THR A 652 -47.65 -15.31 -3.56
N ARG A 653 -47.61 -16.59 -3.15
CA ARG A 653 -48.28 -17.71 -3.79
C ARG A 653 -49.79 -17.49 -3.96
N THR A 654 -50.42 -16.83 -3.00
CA THR A 654 -51.85 -16.51 -3.07
C THR A 654 -52.15 -15.29 -3.97
N GLY A 655 -51.17 -14.74 -4.69
CA GLY A 655 -51.29 -13.64 -5.65
C GLY A 655 -51.35 -12.25 -5.03
N LYS A 656 -50.91 -12.08 -3.79
CA LYS A 656 -50.70 -10.75 -3.23
C LYS A 656 -49.42 -10.14 -3.78
N VAL A 657 -49.41 -8.82 -3.99
CA VAL A 657 -48.25 -8.05 -4.46
C VAL A 657 -48.01 -6.87 -3.54
N LYS A 658 -46.76 -6.46 -3.44
CA LYS A 658 -46.37 -5.35 -2.58
C LYS A 658 -45.22 -4.56 -3.22
N LYS A 659 -45.28 -3.23 -3.21
CA LYS A 659 -44.20 -2.33 -3.62
C LYS A 659 -43.66 -1.59 -2.41
N THR A 660 -42.34 -1.61 -2.20
CA THR A 660 -41.66 -0.94 -1.10
C THR A 660 -40.46 -0.18 -1.62
N ALA A 661 -40.09 0.96 -1.07
CA ALA A 661 -38.85 1.66 -1.44
C ALA A 661 -37.64 0.76 -1.18
N LEU A 662 -36.74 0.62 -2.16
CA LEU A 662 -35.57 -0.26 -2.07
C LEU A 662 -34.66 0.13 -0.90
N ALA A 663 -34.51 1.43 -0.63
CA ALA A 663 -33.70 1.95 0.48
C ALA A 663 -34.18 1.47 1.87
N GLU A 664 -35.46 1.04 2.04
CA GLU A 664 -35.91 0.47 3.30
C GLU A 664 -35.26 -0.88 3.64
N TYR A 665 -34.63 -1.52 2.69
CA TYR A 665 -33.94 -2.79 2.87
C TYR A 665 -32.42 -2.61 3.14
N ASP A 666 -31.91 -1.37 3.10
CA ASP A 666 -30.54 -1.06 3.50
C ASP A 666 -30.43 -1.07 5.04
N SER A 667 -30.05 -2.20 5.60
CA SER A 667 -29.92 -2.35 7.04
C SER A 667 -28.75 -3.29 7.38
N PRO A 668 -27.91 -2.93 8.35
CA PRO A 668 -26.75 -3.75 8.75
C PRO A 668 -27.13 -4.98 9.60
N ARG A 669 -28.43 -5.26 9.84
CA ARG A 669 -28.88 -6.37 10.70
C ARG A 669 -28.61 -7.72 10.04
N GLN A 670 -27.79 -8.55 10.68
CA GLN A 670 -27.45 -9.90 10.21
C GLN A 670 -28.58 -10.92 10.37
N GLY A 671 -29.47 -10.74 11.34
CA GLY A 671 -30.60 -11.66 11.62
C GLY A 671 -31.76 -11.54 10.64
N GLY A 672 -31.57 -10.90 9.48
CA GLY A 672 -32.60 -10.70 8.45
C GLY A 672 -33.67 -9.67 8.82
N LEU A 673 -34.40 -9.23 7.80
CA LEU A 673 -35.49 -8.25 7.90
C LEU A 673 -36.79 -8.89 7.43
N ILE A 674 -37.93 -8.48 8.03
CA ILE A 674 -39.24 -8.79 7.46
C ILE A 674 -39.39 -8.02 6.16
N ALA A 675 -39.49 -8.71 5.05
CA ALA A 675 -39.70 -8.16 3.72
C ALA A 675 -41.18 -8.01 3.39
N VAL A 676 -42.01 -8.96 3.77
CA VAL A 676 -43.45 -8.98 3.65
C VAL A 676 -44.05 -9.74 4.83
N ARG A 677 -45.16 -9.30 5.37
CA ARG A 677 -45.94 -10.05 6.36
C ARG A 677 -46.83 -11.05 5.61
N LEU A 678 -46.55 -12.33 5.73
CA LEU A 678 -47.38 -13.37 5.19
C LEU A 678 -48.65 -13.58 6.02
N ALA A 679 -49.69 -14.11 5.39
CA ALA A 679 -50.88 -14.54 6.12
C ALA A 679 -50.49 -15.76 6.98
N ALA A 680 -50.97 -15.80 8.20
CA ALA A 680 -50.73 -16.90 9.13
C ALA A 680 -52.09 -17.45 9.61
N ASP A 681 -52.10 -18.72 9.95
CA ASP A 681 -53.24 -19.34 10.62
C ASP A 681 -53.41 -18.73 12.01
N GLU A 682 -54.66 -18.43 12.38
CA GLU A 682 -54.98 -17.74 13.63
C GLU A 682 -54.76 -18.60 14.89
N GLU A 683 -54.84 -19.92 14.76
CA GLU A 683 -54.70 -20.85 15.88
C GLU A 683 -53.23 -21.38 16.03
N THR A 684 -52.55 -21.63 14.94
CA THR A 684 -51.17 -22.22 14.97
C THR A 684 -50.10 -21.15 14.84
N GLY A 685 -50.43 -19.97 14.29
CA GLY A 685 -49.46 -18.94 13.97
C GLY A 685 -48.51 -19.23 12.77
N GLU A 686 -48.75 -20.39 12.10
CA GLU A 686 -47.92 -20.78 10.96
C GLU A 686 -48.34 -20.05 9.68
N PRO A 687 -47.39 -19.66 8.82
CA PRO A 687 -47.68 -18.97 7.54
C PRO A 687 -48.54 -19.87 6.63
N THR A 688 -49.70 -19.36 6.20
CA THR A 688 -50.57 -20.00 5.20
C THR A 688 -50.24 -19.58 3.74
N ASP A 689 -49.34 -18.60 3.56
CA ASP A 689 -48.88 -18.09 2.29
C ASP A 689 -47.37 -18.12 2.22
N GLU A 690 -46.79 -18.10 1.05
CA GLU A 690 -45.35 -18.10 0.82
C GLU A 690 -44.96 -16.98 -0.14
N LEU A 691 -43.77 -16.38 0.06
CA LEU A 691 -43.17 -15.49 -0.91
C LEU A 691 -42.67 -16.34 -2.08
N ILE A 692 -43.00 -15.95 -3.34
CA ILE A 692 -42.56 -16.66 -4.53
C ILE A 692 -41.60 -15.86 -5.40
N GLY A 693 -41.57 -14.54 -5.27
CA GLY A 693 -40.74 -13.71 -6.14
C GLY A 693 -40.50 -12.31 -5.58
N ALA A 694 -39.38 -11.76 -5.98
CA ALA A 694 -38.93 -10.39 -5.72
C ALA A 694 -38.30 -9.82 -6.97
N ALA A 695 -38.63 -8.58 -7.33
CA ALA A 695 -38.06 -7.89 -8.51
C ALA A 695 -37.87 -6.41 -8.24
N LEU A 696 -36.84 -5.83 -8.86
CA LEU A 696 -36.60 -4.39 -8.87
C LEU A 696 -37.59 -3.69 -9.79
N CYS A 697 -38.09 -2.51 -9.39
CA CYS A 697 -39.13 -1.83 -10.13
C CYS A 697 -39.01 -0.30 -10.01
N ASN A 698 -39.33 0.41 -11.07
CA ASN A 698 -39.54 1.84 -11.10
C ASN A 698 -41.03 2.20 -11.23
N ALA A 699 -41.36 3.46 -11.09
CA ALA A 699 -42.78 3.90 -11.08
C ALA A 699 -43.45 3.79 -12.49
N ALA A 700 -42.68 3.82 -13.56
CA ALA A 700 -43.16 3.77 -14.93
C ALA A 700 -43.27 2.33 -15.47
N ASP A 701 -42.78 1.34 -14.75
CA ASP A 701 -42.76 -0.05 -15.18
C ASP A 701 -44.16 -0.70 -15.04
N ASP A 702 -44.35 -1.80 -15.75
CA ASP A 702 -45.50 -2.68 -15.60
C ASP A 702 -45.11 -3.95 -14.82
N ILE A 703 -46.03 -4.55 -14.12
CA ILE A 703 -45.87 -5.84 -13.43
C ILE A 703 -46.68 -6.89 -14.18
N ILE A 704 -46.04 -8.03 -14.50
CA ILE A 704 -46.73 -9.19 -15.08
C ILE A 704 -46.68 -10.35 -14.05
N LEU A 705 -47.83 -10.94 -13.80
CA LEU A 705 -48.03 -12.10 -12.96
C LEU A 705 -48.46 -13.27 -13.87
N VAL A 706 -47.84 -14.43 -13.66
CA VAL A 706 -48.17 -15.66 -14.41
C VAL A 706 -48.54 -16.77 -13.46
N SER A 707 -49.69 -17.43 -13.66
CA SER A 707 -50.16 -18.54 -12.84
C SER A 707 -49.65 -19.88 -13.38
N LYS A 708 -49.67 -20.91 -12.53
CA LYS A 708 -49.21 -22.26 -12.80
C LYS A 708 -50.07 -22.96 -13.90
N GLN A 709 -51.34 -22.56 -14.00
CA GLN A 709 -52.24 -23.04 -15.09
C GLN A 709 -52.21 -22.19 -16.36
N GLY A 710 -51.18 -21.27 -16.48
CA GLY A 710 -50.90 -20.53 -17.70
C GLY A 710 -51.78 -19.29 -17.93
N MET A 711 -52.37 -18.70 -16.90
CA MET A 711 -52.98 -17.38 -16.93
C MET A 711 -51.97 -16.29 -16.68
N SER A 712 -52.13 -15.09 -17.22
CA SER A 712 -51.28 -13.93 -16.97
C SER A 712 -52.06 -12.64 -16.75
N LEU A 713 -51.59 -11.79 -15.90
CA LEU A 713 -52.16 -10.45 -15.61
C LEU A 713 -51.07 -9.41 -15.67
N LYS A 714 -51.18 -8.41 -16.55
CA LYS A 714 -50.25 -7.28 -16.64
C LYS A 714 -50.94 -6.00 -16.14
N PHE A 715 -50.33 -5.26 -15.22
CA PHE A 715 -50.82 -4.00 -14.70
C PHE A 715 -49.67 -3.03 -14.38
N ALA A 716 -49.99 -1.71 -14.36
CA ALA A 716 -49.00 -0.68 -14.12
C ALA A 716 -48.50 -0.68 -12.66
N ALA A 717 -47.20 -0.47 -12.47
CA ALA A 717 -46.57 -0.32 -11.16
C ALA A 717 -46.70 1.09 -10.57
N ASP A 718 -47.55 1.93 -11.17
CA ASP A 718 -47.78 3.29 -10.72
C ASP A 718 -48.42 3.35 -9.29
N ASN A 719 -48.61 4.55 -8.79
CA ASN A 719 -49.16 4.72 -7.44
C ASN A 719 -50.70 4.53 -7.39
N ASP A 720 -51.37 4.56 -8.52
CA ASP A 720 -52.83 4.35 -8.61
C ASP A 720 -53.20 2.87 -8.50
N GLN A 721 -52.38 2.01 -9.15
CA GLN A 721 -52.54 0.57 -9.07
C GLN A 721 -51.82 -0.03 -7.88
N LEU A 722 -50.55 0.36 -7.58
CA LEU A 722 -49.75 -0.19 -6.51
C LEU A 722 -48.96 0.90 -5.81
N ARG A 723 -49.57 1.51 -4.76
CA ARG A 723 -48.86 2.51 -3.95
C ARG A 723 -47.71 1.89 -3.14
N PRO A 724 -46.62 2.64 -2.90
CA PRO A 724 -45.57 2.20 -2.01
C PRO A 724 -46.09 1.92 -0.59
N MET A 725 -45.63 0.84 0.01
CA MET A 725 -46.03 0.39 1.34
C MET A 725 -44.81 0.08 2.18
N GLY A 726 -44.89 0.27 3.47
CA GLY A 726 -43.82 -0.04 4.39
C GLY A 726 -43.51 -1.53 4.44
N ARG A 727 -42.28 -1.85 4.78
CA ARG A 727 -41.68 -3.18 4.73
C ARG A 727 -42.47 -4.29 5.45
N GLN A 728 -43.13 -3.97 6.57
CA GLN A 728 -43.84 -4.95 7.40
C GLN A 728 -45.31 -5.16 7.02
N THR A 729 -45.80 -4.68 5.88
CA THR A 729 -47.15 -4.87 5.41
C THR A 729 -47.35 -6.14 4.62
N ALA A 730 -48.59 -6.63 4.54
CA ALA A 730 -48.93 -7.88 3.83
C ALA A 730 -49.13 -7.70 2.32
N GLY A 731 -49.14 -6.48 1.78
CA GLY A 731 -49.44 -6.22 0.38
C GLY A 731 -50.94 -6.17 0.07
N VAL A 732 -51.25 -6.16 -1.21
CA VAL A 732 -52.62 -6.09 -1.77
C VAL A 732 -52.80 -7.20 -2.82
N GLN A 733 -54.05 -7.59 -3.13
CA GLN A 733 -54.33 -8.61 -4.15
C GLN A 733 -53.89 -8.10 -5.52
N GLY A 734 -52.97 -8.81 -6.16
CA GLY A 734 -52.50 -8.61 -7.54
C GLY A 734 -53.32 -9.39 -8.54
N MET A 735 -53.44 -10.71 -8.38
CA MET A 735 -54.18 -11.62 -9.26
C MET A 735 -55.12 -12.54 -8.48
N LYS A 736 -56.28 -12.86 -9.05
CA LYS A 736 -57.22 -13.89 -8.56
C LYS A 736 -57.09 -15.18 -9.33
N PHE A 737 -57.34 -16.29 -8.65
CA PHE A 737 -57.24 -17.63 -9.22
C PHE A 737 -58.61 -18.34 -9.31
N ARG A 738 -58.73 -19.33 -10.16
CA ARG A 738 -59.88 -20.20 -10.26
C ARG A 738 -59.48 -21.63 -9.87
N GLY A 739 -60.24 -22.28 -9.03
CA GLY A 739 -59.90 -23.60 -8.54
C GLY A 739 -58.59 -23.57 -7.73
N ASP A 740 -57.79 -24.59 -7.89
CA ASP A 740 -56.49 -24.77 -7.18
C ASP A 740 -55.30 -24.13 -7.91
N ASP A 741 -55.54 -23.09 -8.77
CA ASP A 741 -54.46 -22.36 -9.44
C ASP A 741 -53.74 -21.43 -8.43
N GLU A 742 -52.45 -21.21 -8.64
CA GLU A 742 -51.59 -20.40 -7.79
C GLU A 742 -50.63 -19.55 -8.64
N LEU A 743 -50.05 -18.51 -8.03
CA LEU A 743 -49.02 -17.72 -8.70
C LEU A 743 -47.74 -18.52 -8.87
N LEU A 744 -47.23 -18.59 -10.11
CA LEU A 744 -45.95 -19.25 -10.45
C LEU A 744 -44.81 -18.28 -10.53
N ALA A 745 -45.00 -17.14 -11.22
CA ALA A 745 -43.94 -16.18 -11.46
C ALA A 745 -44.46 -14.74 -11.48
N MET A 746 -43.63 -13.83 -11.09
CA MET A 746 -43.78 -12.39 -11.17
C MET A 746 -42.54 -11.79 -11.82
N ASP A 747 -42.73 -10.93 -12.81
CA ASP A 747 -41.65 -10.16 -13.43
C ASP A 747 -42.04 -8.71 -13.67
N VAL A 748 -41.03 -7.84 -13.88
CA VAL A 748 -41.24 -6.42 -14.13
C VAL A 748 -40.94 -6.11 -15.61
N VAL A 749 -41.85 -5.39 -16.24
CA VAL A 749 -41.71 -5.00 -17.64
C VAL A 749 -41.39 -3.51 -17.70
N PRO A 750 -40.18 -3.11 -18.15
CA PRO A 750 -39.84 -1.70 -18.29
C PRO A 750 -40.80 -0.97 -19.23
N GLU A 751 -40.98 0.32 -19.04
CA GLU A 751 -41.76 1.21 -19.90
C GLU A 751 -41.24 1.09 -21.34
N ASP A 752 -42.19 1.02 -22.31
CA ASP A 752 -41.88 0.86 -23.75
C ASP A 752 -41.05 -0.38 -24.14
N SER A 753 -41.09 -1.42 -23.32
CA SER A 753 -40.37 -2.64 -23.55
C SER A 753 -40.78 -3.36 -24.84
N LYS A 754 -39.78 -3.71 -25.66
CA LYS A 754 -39.92 -4.60 -26.85
C LYS A 754 -39.64 -6.06 -26.50
N GLN A 755 -39.54 -6.40 -25.26
CA GLN A 755 -39.23 -7.73 -24.76
C GLN A 755 -40.38 -8.72 -24.96
N ASP A 756 -40.07 -9.99 -24.76
CA ASP A 756 -40.99 -11.10 -24.83
C ASP A 756 -41.24 -11.75 -23.49
N LEU A 757 -42.43 -12.29 -23.24
CA LEU A 757 -42.65 -13.23 -22.16
C LEU A 757 -42.28 -14.64 -22.66
N LEU A 758 -41.26 -15.24 -22.06
CA LEU A 758 -40.88 -16.64 -22.25
C LEU A 758 -41.55 -17.47 -21.15
N VAL A 759 -42.24 -18.53 -21.55
CA VAL A 759 -42.78 -19.53 -20.61
C VAL A 759 -42.24 -20.91 -20.99
N VAL A 760 -41.93 -21.70 -19.95
CA VAL A 760 -41.33 -23.05 -20.16
C VAL A 760 -42.05 -24.08 -19.31
N THR A 761 -42.21 -25.32 -19.86
CA THR A 761 -42.79 -26.44 -19.16
C THR A 761 -41.74 -27.44 -18.67
N ASN A 762 -42.08 -28.26 -17.67
CA ASN A 762 -41.19 -29.30 -17.14
C ASN A 762 -40.76 -30.34 -18.20
N GLU A 763 -41.58 -30.57 -19.25
CA GLU A 763 -41.26 -31.48 -20.36
C GLU A 763 -40.39 -30.80 -21.46
N GLY A 764 -39.90 -29.56 -21.21
CA GLY A 764 -38.97 -28.88 -22.10
C GLY A 764 -39.60 -28.16 -23.28
N PHE A 765 -40.87 -27.88 -23.23
CA PHE A 765 -41.52 -27.00 -24.24
C PHE A 765 -41.44 -25.55 -23.78
N ALA A 766 -41.08 -24.68 -24.69
CA ALA A 766 -40.99 -23.28 -24.45
C ALA A 766 -41.72 -22.45 -25.52
N LYS A 767 -42.08 -21.27 -25.15
CA LYS A 767 -42.74 -20.32 -26.05
C LYS A 767 -42.37 -18.92 -25.64
N ARG A 768 -42.10 -18.04 -26.60
CA ARG A 768 -42.00 -16.61 -26.37
C ARG A 768 -43.10 -15.85 -27.07
N THR A 769 -43.60 -14.82 -26.40
CA THR A 769 -44.72 -14.00 -26.92
C THR A 769 -44.41 -12.54 -26.62
N ALA A 770 -44.59 -11.67 -27.61
CA ALA A 770 -44.34 -10.22 -27.42
C ALA A 770 -45.16 -9.69 -26.24
N ILE A 771 -44.51 -8.93 -25.36
CA ILE A 771 -45.17 -8.37 -24.21
C ILE A 771 -46.32 -7.43 -24.57
N SER A 772 -46.29 -6.84 -25.77
CA SER A 772 -47.36 -6.02 -26.34
C SER A 772 -48.68 -6.78 -26.59
N GLU A 773 -48.65 -8.11 -26.72
CA GLU A 773 -49.87 -8.94 -26.81
C GLU A 773 -50.60 -9.06 -25.48
N TYR A 774 -49.96 -8.71 -24.36
CA TYR A 774 -50.56 -8.72 -23.04
C TYR A 774 -51.08 -7.30 -22.72
N ARG A 775 -52.40 -7.14 -22.83
CA ARG A 775 -53.06 -5.86 -22.56
C ARG A 775 -52.86 -5.45 -21.08
N LEU A 776 -52.70 -4.16 -20.84
CA LEU A 776 -52.72 -3.57 -19.50
C LEU A 776 -54.11 -3.75 -18.88
N GLN A 777 -54.20 -4.21 -17.65
CA GLN A 777 -55.42 -4.46 -16.91
C GLN A 777 -55.32 -3.84 -15.52
N GLY A 778 -56.44 -3.71 -14.81
CA GLY A 778 -56.41 -3.44 -13.40
C GLY A 778 -55.98 -4.68 -12.60
N ARG A 779 -55.23 -4.51 -11.47
CA ARG A 779 -54.92 -5.59 -10.55
C ARG A 779 -56.19 -6.24 -9.98
N ASN A 780 -56.07 -7.40 -9.32
CA ASN A 780 -57.19 -8.15 -8.73
C ASN A 780 -58.14 -8.79 -9.76
N GLY A 781 -57.67 -9.01 -11.01
CA GLY A 781 -58.35 -9.74 -12.07
C GLY A 781 -57.92 -11.20 -12.18
N PHE A 782 -58.60 -11.97 -13.07
CA PHE A 782 -58.25 -13.36 -13.42
C PHE A 782 -57.25 -13.45 -14.59
N GLY A 783 -56.87 -12.32 -15.19
CA GLY A 783 -55.93 -12.23 -16.28
C GLY A 783 -56.42 -12.80 -17.61
N VAL A 784 -55.48 -13.03 -18.51
CA VAL A 784 -55.65 -13.64 -19.86
C VAL A 784 -54.73 -14.83 -20.04
N LYS A 785 -55.04 -15.76 -20.93
CA LYS A 785 -54.18 -16.94 -21.20
C LYS A 785 -52.81 -16.49 -21.73
N ALA A 786 -51.74 -16.98 -21.12
CA ALA A 786 -50.35 -16.85 -21.57
C ALA A 786 -49.94 -18.01 -22.48
N VAL A 787 -50.40 -19.21 -22.19
CA VAL A 787 -50.10 -20.42 -22.93
C VAL A 787 -51.29 -21.36 -22.90
N GLN A 788 -51.44 -22.21 -23.91
CA GLN A 788 -52.38 -23.29 -23.89
C GLN A 788 -51.63 -24.61 -23.54
N LEU A 789 -51.80 -25.06 -22.30
CA LEU A 789 -51.29 -26.34 -21.87
C LEU A 789 -52.09 -27.46 -22.55
N ALA A 790 -51.44 -28.43 -23.16
CA ALA A 790 -52.03 -29.60 -23.81
C ALA A 790 -51.49 -30.86 -23.11
N GLU A 791 -52.29 -31.95 -23.19
CA GLU A 791 -51.92 -33.25 -22.69
C GLU A 791 -50.58 -33.73 -23.26
N GLY A 792 -49.62 -34.19 -22.41
CA GLY A 792 -48.28 -34.61 -22.80
C GLY A 792 -47.23 -33.49 -22.97
N ARG A 793 -47.54 -32.24 -22.64
CA ARG A 793 -46.57 -31.13 -22.70
C ARG A 793 -46.15 -30.58 -21.34
N GLY A 794 -46.60 -31.23 -20.28
CA GLY A 794 -46.26 -30.89 -18.90
C GLY A 794 -46.94 -29.63 -18.36
N SER A 795 -46.56 -29.19 -17.19
CA SER A 795 -47.00 -27.97 -16.47
C SER A 795 -45.95 -26.87 -16.56
N LEU A 796 -46.36 -25.64 -16.35
CA LEU A 796 -45.41 -24.52 -16.32
C LEU A 796 -44.51 -24.62 -15.12
N VAL A 797 -43.21 -24.44 -15.34
CA VAL A 797 -42.15 -24.38 -14.30
C VAL A 797 -41.47 -23.03 -14.22
N GLY A 798 -41.66 -22.17 -15.21
CA GLY A 798 -41.11 -20.80 -15.16
C GLY A 798 -41.67 -19.90 -16.25
N ALA A 799 -41.63 -18.60 -15.94
CA ALA A 799 -41.95 -17.53 -16.85
C ALA A 799 -41.00 -16.35 -16.60
N LEU A 800 -40.38 -15.80 -17.64
CA LEU A 800 -39.39 -14.71 -17.57
C LEU A 800 -39.62 -13.69 -18.68
N ILE A 801 -39.35 -12.43 -18.39
CA ILE A 801 -39.23 -11.40 -19.43
C ILE A 801 -37.83 -11.47 -20.01
N VAL A 802 -37.75 -11.56 -21.35
CA VAL A 802 -36.48 -11.76 -22.08
C VAL A 802 -36.40 -10.83 -23.28
N SER A 803 -35.20 -10.41 -23.64
CA SER A 803 -34.83 -9.71 -24.86
C SER A 803 -34.33 -10.70 -25.92
N GLU A 804 -34.23 -10.27 -27.20
CA GLU A 804 -33.73 -11.17 -28.25
C GLU A 804 -32.27 -11.56 -28.07
N ASP A 805 -31.48 -10.69 -27.49
CA ASP A 805 -30.04 -10.91 -27.22
C ASP A 805 -29.75 -11.71 -25.94
N ASP A 806 -30.79 -11.96 -25.14
CA ASP A 806 -30.63 -12.73 -23.89
C ASP A 806 -30.39 -14.21 -24.16
N GLN A 807 -29.78 -14.84 -23.17
CA GLN A 807 -29.65 -16.29 -23.11
C GLN A 807 -30.43 -16.83 -21.92
N VAL A 808 -30.97 -18.03 -22.07
CA VAL A 808 -31.75 -18.69 -21.05
C VAL A 808 -31.08 -20.01 -20.67
N MET A 809 -31.00 -20.25 -19.38
CA MET A 809 -30.52 -21.47 -18.79
C MET A 809 -31.73 -22.28 -18.31
N ALA A 810 -31.89 -23.49 -18.83
CA ALA A 810 -32.85 -24.48 -18.35
C ALA A 810 -32.13 -25.42 -17.41
N ILE A 811 -32.61 -25.54 -16.17
CA ILE A 811 -32.03 -26.33 -15.09
C ILE A 811 -32.87 -27.59 -14.95
N MET A 812 -32.23 -28.75 -15.09
CA MET A 812 -32.86 -30.06 -14.98
C MET A 812 -32.72 -30.64 -13.56
N LYS A 813 -33.63 -31.48 -13.20
CA LYS A 813 -33.63 -32.21 -11.92
C LYS A 813 -32.35 -33.02 -11.69
N SER A 814 -31.73 -33.52 -12.75
CA SER A 814 -30.41 -34.17 -12.69
C SER A 814 -29.23 -33.22 -12.42
N GLY A 815 -29.48 -31.91 -12.26
CA GLY A 815 -28.45 -30.86 -12.11
C GLY A 815 -27.75 -30.49 -13.40
N LYS A 816 -28.23 -30.96 -14.57
CA LYS A 816 -27.75 -30.49 -15.88
C LYS A 816 -28.32 -29.12 -16.16
N VAL A 817 -27.49 -28.22 -16.68
CA VAL A 817 -27.89 -26.89 -17.14
C VAL A 817 -27.71 -26.79 -18.65
N ILE A 818 -28.78 -26.42 -19.35
CA ILE A 818 -28.75 -26.20 -20.80
C ILE A 818 -28.86 -24.68 -21.01
N ARG A 819 -27.92 -24.10 -21.73
CA ARG A 819 -27.89 -22.68 -22.12
C ARG A 819 -28.33 -22.60 -23.58
N SER A 820 -29.34 -21.79 -23.87
CA SER A 820 -29.88 -21.54 -25.21
C SER A 820 -30.11 -20.06 -25.44
N ASN A 821 -29.90 -19.60 -26.70
CA ASN A 821 -30.24 -18.23 -27.05
C ASN A 821 -31.75 -18.08 -27.13
N VAL A 822 -32.30 -16.96 -26.67
CA VAL A 822 -33.73 -16.66 -26.73
C VAL A 822 -34.25 -16.68 -28.14
N THR A 823 -33.44 -16.29 -29.14
CA THR A 823 -33.79 -16.34 -30.58
C THR A 823 -34.10 -17.73 -31.09
N GLU A 824 -33.62 -18.77 -30.46
CA GLU A 824 -33.92 -20.17 -30.84
C GLU A 824 -35.37 -20.60 -30.53
N VAL A 825 -36.04 -19.89 -29.60
CA VAL A 825 -37.45 -20.06 -29.32
C VAL A 825 -38.29 -19.15 -30.23
N LYS A 826 -39.04 -19.72 -31.14
CA LYS A 826 -39.86 -18.98 -32.09
C LYS A 826 -40.87 -18.10 -31.34
N ARG A 827 -40.97 -16.80 -31.74
CA ARG A 827 -42.01 -15.89 -31.25
C ARG A 827 -43.36 -16.33 -31.80
N THR A 828 -44.34 -16.49 -30.93
CA THR A 828 -45.69 -17.03 -31.28
C THR A 828 -46.76 -16.30 -30.46
N GLY A 829 -48.02 -16.32 -30.95
CA GLY A 829 -49.15 -15.68 -30.27
C GLY A 829 -49.52 -16.34 -28.94
N ARG A 830 -50.21 -15.62 -28.06
CA ARG A 830 -50.56 -15.99 -26.67
C ARG A 830 -51.17 -17.35 -26.47
N THR A 831 -52.05 -17.84 -27.36
CA THR A 831 -52.85 -19.06 -27.21
C THR A 831 -52.22 -20.28 -27.87
N THR A 832 -50.94 -20.25 -28.20
CA THR A 832 -50.20 -21.36 -28.82
C THR A 832 -49.59 -22.29 -27.77
N GLN A 833 -49.14 -23.49 -28.17
CA GLN A 833 -48.62 -24.55 -27.32
C GLN A 833 -47.10 -24.55 -27.13
N GLY A 834 -46.34 -23.71 -27.85
CA GLY A 834 -44.90 -23.64 -27.81
C GLY A 834 -44.15 -24.65 -28.68
N VAL A 835 -42.80 -24.58 -28.62
CA VAL A 835 -41.83 -25.41 -29.35
C VAL A 835 -40.88 -26.09 -28.32
N THR A 836 -40.14 -27.12 -28.72
CA THR A 836 -39.16 -27.77 -27.90
C THR A 836 -37.93 -26.84 -27.70
N LEU A 837 -37.64 -26.51 -26.45
CA LEU A 837 -36.42 -25.78 -26.04
C LEU A 837 -35.32 -26.80 -25.69
N ALA A 838 -35.66 -27.79 -24.86
CA ALA A 838 -34.77 -28.84 -24.44
C ALA A 838 -35.52 -30.19 -24.45
N LYS A 839 -34.78 -31.28 -24.54
CA LYS A 839 -35.31 -32.65 -24.38
C LYS A 839 -34.70 -33.24 -23.12
N PRO A 840 -35.46 -33.28 -22.00
CA PRO A 840 -35.02 -34.00 -20.83
C PRO A 840 -34.76 -35.47 -21.14
N ASP A 841 -33.77 -36.08 -20.49
CA ASP A 841 -33.55 -37.53 -20.56
C ASP A 841 -34.74 -38.27 -19.93
N LYS A 842 -34.95 -39.55 -20.26
CA LYS A 842 -36.07 -40.33 -19.70
C LYS A 842 -36.00 -40.37 -18.16
N GLY A 843 -36.99 -39.78 -17.53
CA GLY A 843 -37.07 -39.66 -16.06
C GLY A 843 -36.45 -38.37 -15.48
N ASP A 844 -35.94 -37.45 -16.35
CA ASP A 844 -35.48 -36.11 -15.98
C ASP A 844 -36.54 -35.06 -16.39
N GLU A 845 -36.54 -33.94 -15.75
CA GLU A 845 -37.49 -32.85 -16.05
C GLU A 845 -36.82 -31.47 -15.83
N ILE A 846 -37.27 -30.43 -16.52
CA ILE A 846 -36.89 -29.07 -16.21
C ILE A 846 -37.59 -28.61 -14.91
N ILE A 847 -36.82 -28.15 -13.98
CA ILE A 847 -37.35 -27.71 -12.68
C ILE A 847 -37.32 -26.16 -12.52
N SER A 848 -36.40 -25.47 -13.22
CA SER A 848 -36.26 -24.05 -13.13
C SER A 848 -35.63 -23.46 -14.40
N ILE A 849 -35.84 -22.15 -14.62
CA ILE A 849 -35.21 -21.37 -15.70
C ILE A 849 -34.62 -20.10 -15.14
N ALA A 850 -33.49 -19.67 -15.71
CA ALA A 850 -32.83 -18.41 -15.35
C ALA A 850 -32.39 -17.65 -16.59
N ARG A 851 -32.38 -16.32 -16.52
CA ARG A 851 -31.85 -15.45 -17.57
C ARG A 851 -30.36 -15.23 -17.33
N ASN A 852 -29.57 -15.24 -18.41
CA ASN A 852 -28.17 -14.87 -18.41
C ASN A 852 -28.02 -13.49 -19.11
N GLU A 853 -27.51 -12.51 -18.39
CA GLU A 853 -27.37 -11.12 -18.83
C GLU A 853 -26.01 -10.82 -19.49
N GLU A 854 -25.23 -11.81 -19.94
CA GLU A 854 -23.99 -11.56 -20.68
C GLU A 854 -24.27 -10.77 -21.97
N THR A 855 -23.97 -9.46 -21.96
CA THR A 855 -23.89 -8.66 -23.18
C THR A 855 -22.65 -9.07 -23.96
N GLY A 856 -22.82 -9.36 -25.27
CA GLY A 856 -21.81 -9.92 -26.20
C GLY A 856 -20.66 -8.94 -26.56
N GLU A 857 -20.03 -8.29 -25.62
CA GLU A 857 -18.82 -7.48 -25.87
C GLU A 857 -17.50 -8.26 -25.80
N ASP A 858 -17.52 -9.51 -25.30
CA ASP A 858 -16.30 -10.35 -25.20
C ASP A 858 -16.05 -11.26 -26.42
N GLU A 859 -16.85 -11.19 -27.50
CA GLU A 859 -16.62 -12.00 -28.73
C GLU A 859 -15.63 -11.38 -29.74
N ALA A 860 -15.10 -10.17 -29.52
CA ALA A 860 -14.26 -9.47 -30.50
C ALA A 860 -12.74 -9.72 -30.35
N GLU A 861 -12.26 -10.33 -29.26
CA GLU A 861 -10.80 -10.51 -29.04
C GLU A 861 -10.25 -11.92 -29.26
N THR A 862 -11.07 -12.91 -29.63
CA THR A 862 -10.58 -14.30 -29.82
C THR A 862 -10.58 -14.84 -31.24
N THR A 863 -10.73 -14.01 -32.28
CA THR A 863 -10.73 -14.49 -33.67
C THR A 863 -9.38 -14.39 -34.38
N ASP A 864 -8.30 -13.97 -33.74
CA ASP A 864 -6.99 -13.83 -34.42
C ASP A 864 -5.95 -14.93 -34.11
N ASP A 865 -6.25 -15.88 -33.22
CA ASP A 865 -5.28 -16.95 -32.84
C ASP A 865 -5.58 -18.35 -33.43
N THR A 866 -6.64 -18.53 -34.26
CA THR A 866 -6.96 -19.82 -34.90
C THR A 866 -6.57 -19.92 -36.37
N ALA A 867 -5.99 -18.87 -36.96
CA ALA A 867 -5.51 -18.90 -38.35
C ALA A 867 -4.07 -19.40 -38.55
N ALA A 868 -3.32 -19.63 -37.46
CA ALA A 868 -1.93 -20.11 -37.56
C ALA A 868 -1.70 -21.60 -37.29
N ALA A 869 -2.76 -22.39 -37.01
CA ALA A 869 -2.64 -23.82 -36.70
C ALA A 869 -3.18 -24.79 -37.76
N ALA A 870 -3.57 -24.33 -38.96
CA ALA A 870 -4.19 -25.20 -39.97
C ALA A 870 -3.33 -25.41 -41.25
N SER A 871 -1.99 -25.30 -41.15
CA SER A 871 -1.13 -25.67 -42.31
C SER A 871 0.08 -26.50 -41.91
N ALA A 872 -0.10 -27.61 -41.26
CA ALA A 872 0.94 -28.64 -41.12
C ALA A 872 0.32 -30.00 -40.81
N THR A 873 -0.33 -30.66 -41.79
CA THR A 873 -0.45 -32.13 -41.83
C THR A 873 -0.71 -32.55 -43.31
N THR A 874 0.33 -32.96 -44.01
CA THR A 874 0.35 -34.07 -44.93
C THR A 874 1.82 -34.46 -45.17
N SER A 875 2.16 -35.62 -44.62
CA SER A 875 3.27 -36.45 -45.10
C SER A 875 2.83 -37.16 -46.39
N PRO A 876 3.72 -37.71 -47.28
CA PRO A 876 4.40 -38.96 -46.94
C PRO A 876 5.84 -39.12 -47.56
N ASP A 877 6.57 -39.98 -46.87
CA ASP A 877 7.59 -40.98 -47.32
C ASP A 877 8.45 -40.71 -48.54
N THR A 878 9.77 -40.76 -48.41
CA THR A 878 10.65 -41.87 -48.80
C THR A 878 12.14 -41.50 -48.64
N ALA A 879 12.78 -42.36 -47.92
CA ALA A 879 14.12 -42.98 -48.10
C ALA A 879 15.33 -42.25 -48.71
N GLU A 880 16.41 -42.51 -47.98
CA GLU A 880 17.79 -42.88 -48.43
C GLU A 880 18.92 -41.88 -48.37
N ASN A 881 19.84 -42.35 -47.56
CA ASN A 881 21.34 -42.33 -47.72
C ASN A 881 22.18 -41.11 -47.30
N THR A 882 22.93 -41.46 -46.26
CA THR A 882 24.29 -41.01 -45.91
C THR A 882 25.27 -40.94 -47.13
N PRO A 883 26.57 -40.51 -47.03
CA PRO A 883 27.39 -40.11 -45.86
C PRO A 883 28.41 -38.96 -46.09
N ASP A 884 29.19 -38.73 -45.00
CA ASP A 884 30.64 -38.34 -44.95
C ASP A 884 31.01 -36.88 -45.16
N THR A 885 31.80 -36.32 -44.34
CA THR A 885 33.16 -36.38 -43.87
C THR A 885 33.46 -35.14 -43.01
N ALA A 886 34.01 -35.40 -41.84
CA ALA A 886 35.37 -35.09 -41.37
C ALA A 886 35.78 -33.60 -41.41
N ASP A 887 36.39 -33.03 -40.40
CA ASP A 887 37.60 -33.36 -39.66
C ASP A 887 37.76 -32.40 -38.49
N SER A 888 37.99 -32.84 -37.28
CA SER A 888 39.29 -32.91 -36.56
C SER A 888 39.68 -31.58 -35.92
N VAL A 889 40.17 -31.44 -34.73
CA VAL A 889 41.20 -32.11 -33.92
C VAL A 889 41.11 -31.48 -32.53
N ALA A 890 40.94 -32.23 -31.43
CA ALA A 890 41.95 -32.73 -30.51
C ALA A 890 42.55 -31.62 -29.63
N SER A 891 42.80 -31.70 -28.39
CA SER A 891 43.25 -32.70 -27.43
C SER A 891 43.29 -31.98 -26.08
N GLY A 892 43.15 -32.54 -24.93
CA GLY A 892 43.59 -33.73 -24.29
C GLY A 892 43.82 -33.41 -22.84
N SER A 893 43.29 -34.22 -21.97
CA SER A 893 43.91 -35.08 -20.93
C SER A 893 44.69 -34.31 -19.83
N ASP A 894 44.70 -34.65 -18.61
CA ASP A 894 44.58 -35.94 -17.95
C ASP A 894 44.52 -35.75 -16.42
N SER A 895 43.75 -36.55 -15.77
CA SER A 895 43.95 -37.44 -14.64
C SER A 895 44.67 -37.01 -13.35
N GLY A 896 44.04 -37.52 -12.26
CA GLY A 896 44.63 -38.29 -11.20
C GLY A 896 44.39 -37.76 -9.80
N ALA A 897 43.44 -38.22 -9.04
CA ALA A 897 43.40 -39.43 -8.22
C ALA A 897 44.21 -39.33 -6.92
N ALA A 898 43.41 -39.43 -5.83
CA ALA A 898 43.62 -40.25 -4.60
C ALA A 898 44.62 -39.79 -3.56
N SER A 899 44.28 -39.65 -2.37
CA SER A 899 44.10 -40.56 -1.24
C SER A 899 44.48 -39.91 0.10
N ASP A 900 43.58 -40.09 1.06
CA ASP A 900 43.73 -40.53 2.44
C ASP A 900 44.95 -40.09 3.26
N GLU A 901 44.67 -39.57 4.45
CA GLU A 901 44.84 -40.18 5.78
C GLU A 901 44.81 -39.14 6.90
N ASN A 902 43.85 -39.27 7.75
CA ASN A 902 43.88 -39.45 9.22
C ASN A 902 45.19 -39.08 9.92
N VAL A 903 45.08 -38.28 10.98
CA VAL A 903 45.57 -38.59 12.34
C VAL A 903 45.18 -37.48 13.36
N ASN A 904 44.43 -37.88 14.32
CA ASN A 904 44.26 -37.47 15.74
C ASN A 904 45.32 -36.58 16.40
N ASN A 905 44.79 -35.80 17.29
CA ASN A 905 45.07 -35.72 18.76
C ASN A 905 45.41 -34.34 19.29
N THR A 906 44.57 -33.97 20.20
CA THR A 906 44.68 -33.66 21.66
C THR A 906 45.27 -32.33 22.06
N ASP A 907 44.41 -31.70 22.87
CA ASP A 907 44.62 -31.06 24.20
C ASP A 907 45.58 -29.86 24.33
N ASP A 908 45.15 -28.82 24.86
CA ASP A 908 45.17 -28.26 26.17
C ASP A 908 45.30 -26.71 26.22
N GLU A 909 44.48 -26.17 27.02
CA GLU A 909 44.56 -25.02 27.89
C GLU A 909 45.57 -23.88 27.66
N ALA A 910 45.09 -22.68 27.46
CA ALA A 910 45.28 -21.54 28.37
C ALA A 910 44.37 -20.37 27.93
#